data_e5792a5203a64d1d6d8aa2baa57604ee
#
_entry.id   e5792a5203a64d1d6d8aa2baa57604ee
#
_cell.length_a   1.000
_cell.length_b   1.000
_cell.length_c   1.000
_cell.angle_alpha   90.00
_cell.angle_beta   90.00
_cell.angle_gamma   90.00
#
_symmetry.space_group_name_H-M   'P 1'
#
loop_
_entity.id
_entity.type
_entity.pdbx_description
1 polymer ?
#
loop_
_entity_poly.entity_id
_entity_poly.type
_entity_poly.pdbx_seq_one_letter_code
_entity_poly.pdbx_strand_id
1 'polypeptide(L)'
;MSHKLTLRAVFPSIVTASALAIALLQPSCSGSEVGSGTTLCDPGCADDQDCIEAVCVSKMTCAGDNDCPSDQYCLNGRCAPYAGDHINNSTCERLAPAGLLSPQIFCEWQKPLAGDPYPNHKQVLSTPLVVDFNFAGRGSEFITTRPSILVNTYSGTDGSCGLFGGNYGILRVLDGRSCNQQFAIPTPVNGAATPAIGDLDGDGAADIVAYSATGGLIAFRFDRTQNKFVTMWTSKTSAGVDHNPFAGLCEWTGPAIHDLDDDGKPEIIAEGFVYSSTGTLIDSSANLRTSAQDVGQFSVVADIDRDGIPNLIAPTVIYSWDKTAAKWKKDRDLPLPVGITLARGYVAVADFGVPSGASIDRNISDGIAEIAVIMSGRAWIVSKDGSIVFGPLSLPSSTGGGPPTVGDFDNDGRAEFAAAGSSSYTVFDPDCVAGAEDKFCPSKRTDRLLWSNLSQDVSSNITGSSLFDFEGDGTAEAIYADECFARIYSGKTGEILFSQAHSSCTWNEYPVVADVVGNFRSKLIVPSNENCSVSCPAVDPYFKGLRCTTSADCPNAIGCNQGYCRCTGDADCNTQSVGGGFVCRAPTAGVPGTANTCQAAFTGKRTGIRVFGDGADRWVASRPLWSQHTYSITSVDDKGIIPKTSQWARNWDVAGLNNFRMNVQGKVSPSATGDVTAQGGSKGTGVCQGNMVQLSTSICNRGTAPVVDGTPISFYEGSQLLCTALTKEALSPGVCTVVSCAGPLSQSGTHTVTIAADDNGSGTGQTSECNEGNNRADMTFTC
;
A
#
# COMPACT_ATOMS: atom_id res chain seq x y z
N MET A 1 -41.42 46.17 -6.85
CA MET A 1 -41.19 46.72 -8.22
C MET A 1 -40.32 45.72 -8.98
N SER A 2 -40.91 45.16 -10.01
CA SER A 2 -40.39 44.10 -10.84
C SER A 2 -39.41 44.66 -11.89
N HIS A 3 -38.28 43.99 -12.12
CA HIS A 3 -37.66 44.05 -13.47
C HIS A 3 -37.00 42.70 -13.76
N LYS A 4 -37.63 42.02 -14.71
CA LYS A 4 -37.07 40.94 -15.51
C LYS A 4 -35.98 41.51 -16.44
N LEU A 5 -34.85 40.80 -16.62
CA LEU A 5 -34.01 40.98 -17.76
C LEU A 5 -33.60 39.60 -18.35
N THR A 6 -33.77 39.53 -19.62
CA THR A 6 -33.73 38.42 -20.56
C THR A 6 -32.31 37.96 -20.91
N LEU A 7 -32.17 36.67 -21.10
CA LEU A 7 -31.00 36.01 -21.73
C LEU A 7 -30.85 36.47 -23.18
N ARG A 8 -29.62 36.75 -23.61
CA ARG A 8 -29.19 36.64 -25.01
C ARG A 8 -27.90 35.83 -25.09
N ALA A 9 -27.99 34.69 -25.75
CA ALA A 9 -26.87 33.89 -26.21
C ALA A 9 -26.14 34.61 -27.35
N VAL A 10 -24.80 34.61 -27.32
CA VAL A 10 -23.94 34.97 -28.44
C VAL A 10 -22.90 33.88 -28.61
N PHE A 11 -22.95 33.16 -29.72
CA PHE A 11 -21.87 32.32 -30.21
C PHE A 11 -20.82 33.17 -30.95
N PRO A 12 -19.55 32.86 -30.92
CA PRO A 12 -18.64 33.22 -31.98
C PRO A 12 -17.96 32.00 -32.63
N SER A 13 -18.13 31.96 -33.89
CA SER A 13 -17.21 31.76 -35.03
C SER A 13 -16.02 30.80 -34.92
N ILE A 14 -16.10 29.86 -35.81
CA ILE A 14 -15.11 28.90 -36.32
C ILE A 14 -13.80 29.57 -36.74
N VAL A 15 -12.67 29.05 -36.28
CA VAL A 15 -11.35 29.25 -36.91
C VAL A 15 -10.88 27.92 -37.47
N THR A 16 -10.76 27.88 -38.77
CA THR A 16 -10.18 26.78 -39.56
C THR A 16 -8.66 26.75 -39.37
N ALA A 17 -8.12 25.65 -38.89
CA ALA A 17 -6.69 25.34 -38.95
C ALA A 17 -6.45 24.25 -40.01
N SER A 18 -5.61 24.58 -40.97
CA SER A 18 -5.21 23.73 -42.08
C SER A 18 -4.32 22.60 -41.63
N ALA A 19 -4.74 21.36 -41.84
CA ALA A 19 -3.91 20.17 -41.63
C ALA A 19 -3.07 19.92 -42.88
N LEU A 20 -1.75 19.85 -42.69
CA LEU A 20 -0.78 19.46 -43.71
C LEU A 20 -0.76 17.91 -43.76
N ALA A 21 -1.26 17.35 -44.86
CA ALA A 21 -1.26 15.91 -45.12
C ALA A 21 0.11 15.46 -45.62
N ILE A 22 0.78 14.59 -44.85
CA ILE A 22 1.92 13.79 -45.35
C ILE A 22 1.33 12.48 -45.88
N ALA A 23 1.39 12.34 -47.20
CA ALA A 23 1.01 11.10 -47.89
C ALA A 23 2.07 10.03 -47.75
N LEU A 24 1.75 8.95 -47.01
CA LEU A 24 2.47 7.69 -47.08
C LEU A 24 1.78 6.80 -48.12
N LEU A 25 2.51 6.44 -49.14
CA LEU A 25 2.12 5.56 -50.23
C LEU A 25 1.81 4.16 -49.68
N GLN A 26 0.56 3.76 -49.72
CA GLN A 26 0.16 2.35 -49.68
C GLN A 26 -0.07 1.84 -51.09
N PRO A 27 0.26 0.57 -51.39
CA PRO A 27 -0.03 0.00 -52.70
C PRO A 27 -1.54 -0.23 -52.84
N SER A 28 -2.10 0.37 -53.89
CA SER A 28 -3.48 0.21 -54.28
C SER A 28 -3.72 -1.20 -54.81
N CYS A 29 -4.59 -1.98 -54.13
CA CYS A 29 -5.36 -3.01 -54.82
C CYS A 29 -6.65 -2.38 -55.34
N SER A 30 -6.86 -2.50 -56.64
CA SER A 30 -7.99 -2.00 -57.41
C SER A 30 -9.30 -2.68 -56.98
N GLY A 31 -10.32 -1.85 -56.71
CA GLY A 31 -11.64 -2.29 -56.33
C GLY A 31 -12.44 -2.99 -57.42
N SER A 32 -13.37 -3.81 -56.98
CA SER A 32 -14.60 -4.13 -57.70
C SER A 32 -15.77 -4.01 -56.72
N GLU A 33 -16.88 -3.55 -57.24
CA GLU A 33 -18.06 -3.07 -56.55
C GLU A 33 -18.71 -4.08 -55.62
N VAL A 34 -19.22 -3.57 -54.49
CA VAL A 34 -19.88 -4.29 -53.44
C VAL A 34 -21.28 -4.72 -53.83
N GLY A 35 -21.49 -6.01 -54.04
CA GLY A 35 -22.77 -6.67 -53.92
C GLY A 35 -23.04 -7.02 -52.44
N SER A 36 -24.23 -6.68 -51.96
CA SER A 36 -24.68 -6.97 -50.60
C SER A 36 -24.53 -8.47 -50.25
N GLY A 37 -23.73 -8.77 -49.20
CA GLY A 37 -23.72 -10.08 -48.56
C GLY A 37 -22.41 -10.89 -48.67
N THR A 38 -21.25 -10.27 -48.54
CA THR A 38 -19.99 -11.02 -48.41
C THR A 38 -19.53 -11.08 -46.97
N THR A 39 -19.56 -12.31 -46.43
CA THR A 39 -18.87 -12.69 -45.22
C THR A 39 -17.35 -12.59 -45.45
N LEU A 40 -16.62 -11.84 -44.59
CA LEU A 40 -15.17 -11.60 -44.71
C LEU A 40 -14.28 -12.79 -44.34
N CYS A 41 -14.77 -14.01 -44.29
CA CYS A 41 -13.95 -15.22 -44.13
C CYS A 41 -13.50 -15.80 -45.48
N ASP A 42 -12.79 -15.01 -46.31
CA ASP A 42 -12.15 -15.49 -47.55
C ASP A 42 -10.62 -15.30 -47.43
N PRO A 43 -9.79 -16.36 -47.46
CA PRO A 43 -9.99 -17.63 -48.18
C PRO A 43 -10.54 -18.82 -47.36
N GLY A 44 -11.47 -18.66 -46.47
CA GLY A 44 -12.12 -19.74 -45.75
C GLY A 44 -11.45 -20.09 -44.44
N CYS A 45 -12.28 -20.46 -43.46
CA CYS A 45 -11.78 -20.94 -42.16
C CYS A 45 -11.23 -22.37 -42.28
N ALA A 46 -10.41 -22.82 -41.34
CA ALA A 46 -9.96 -24.19 -41.25
C ALA A 46 -11.12 -25.19 -41.07
N ASP A 47 -10.92 -26.49 -41.39
CA ASP A 47 -11.99 -27.50 -41.35
C ASP A 47 -12.64 -27.68 -39.98
N ASP A 48 -11.96 -27.28 -38.92
CA ASP A 48 -12.43 -27.29 -37.53
C ASP A 48 -13.02 -25.94 -37.09
N GLN A 49 -13.23 -25.00 -38.01
CA GLN A 49 -13.72 -23.67 -37.74
C GLN A 49 -14.98 -23.32 -38.60
N ASP A 50 -15.84 -22.46 -38.05
CA ASP A 50 -16.97 -21.85 -38.73
C ASP A 50 -16.73 -20.33 -38.87
N CYS A 51 -17.27 -19.71 -39.91
CA CYS A 51 -17.23 -18.24 -40.06
C CYS A 51 -18.43 -17.60 -39.38
N ILE A 52 -18.21 -16.89 -38.28
CA ILE A 52 -19.26 -16.14 -37.54
C ILE A 52 -18.81 -14.69 -37.45
N GLU A 53 -19.68 -13.76 -37.85
CA GLU A 53 -19.40 -12.33 -37.79
C GLU A 53 -18.05 -11.92 -38.41
N ALA A 54 -17.68 -12.57 -39.53
CA ALA A 54 -16.42 -12.37 -40.23
C ALA A 54 -15.16 -12.86 -39.50
N VAL A 55 -15.27 -13.64 -38.41
CA VAL A 55 -14.20 -14.25 -37.64
C VAL A 55 -14.30 -15.76 -37.81
N CYS A 56 -13.15 -16.44 -38.01
CA CYS A 56 -13.11 -17.90 -37.97
C CYS A 56 -13.12 -18.37 -36.51
N VAL A 57 -14.20 -19.00 -36.09
CA VAL A 57 -14.41 -19.50 -34.73
C VAL A 57 -14.30 -21.01 -34.69
N SER A 58 -13.74 -21.57 -33.64
CA SER A 58 -13.64 -23.01 -33.45
C SER A 58 -15.04 -23.64 -33.39
N LYS A 59 -15.16 -24.88 -33.88
CA LYS A 59 -16.36 -25.71 -33.68
C LYS A 59 -16.58 -26.13 -32.24
N MET A 60 -15.61 -25.87 -31.36
CA MET A 60 -15.71 -26.09 -29.95
C MET A 60 -16.77 -25.17 -29.34
N THR A 61 -17.71 -25.73 -28.60
CA THR A 61 -18.78 -24.98 -27.93
C THR A 61 -18.32 -24.48 -26.56
N CYS A 62 -18.75 -23.29 -26.20
CA CYS A 62 -18.45 -22.67 -24.92
C CYS A 62 -19.71 -22.03 -24.32
N ALA A 63 -19.76 -21.92 -22.99
CA ALA A 63 -20.75 -21.15 -22.25
C ALA A 63 -20.15 -19.83 -21.74
N GLY A 64 -18.84 -19.76 -21.58
CA GLY A 64 -18.07 -18.60 -21.17
C GLY A 64 -16.61 -18.69 -21.66
N ASP A 65 -15.84 -17.63 -21.48
CA ASP A 65 -14.46 -17.52 -21.98
C ASP A 65 -13.54 -18.61 -21.40
N ASN A 66 -13.80 -19.01 -20.15
CA ASN A 66 -13.03 -20.05 -19.45
C ASN A 66 -13.18 -21.46 -20.07
N ASP A 67 -14.14 -21.65 -20.95
CA ASP A 67 -14.32 -22.93 -21.67
C ASP A 67 -13.43 -23.01 -22.89
N CYS A 68 -12.79 -21.89 -23.31
CA CYS A 68 -11.99 -21.81 -24.50
C CYS A 68 -10.50 -22.00 -24.23
N PRO A 69 -9.79 -22.83 -25.02
CA PRO A 69 -8.39 -23.08 -24.83
C PRO A 69 -7.50 -21.95 -25.35
N SER A 70 -6.31 -21.84 -24.76
CA SER A 70 -5.29 -20.88 -25.16
C SER A 70 -5.82 -19.43 -25.22
N ASP A 71 -5.42 -18.66 -26.24
CA ASP A 71 -5.78 -17.26 -26.45
C ASP A 71 -7.09 -17.14 -27.24
N GLN A 72 -8.20 -17.62 -26.67
CA GLN A 72 -9.54 -17.60 -27.26
C GLN A 72 -10.60 -17.14 -26.27
N TYR A 73 -11.70 -16.56 -26.76
CA TYR A 73 -12.87 -16.16 -25.99
C TYR A 73 -14.16 -16.79 -26.56
N CYS A 74 -15.24 -16.77 -25.80
CA CYS A 74 -16.51 -17.35 -26.19
C CYS A 74 -17.37 -16.36 -26.98
N LEU A 75 -17.38 -16.49 -28.31
CA LEU A 75 -18.20 -15.68 -29.22
C LEU A 75 -19.44 -16.49 -29.63
N ASN A 76 -20.63 -16.06 -29.20
CA ASN A 76 -21.90 -16.69 -29.56
C ASN A 76 -21.94 -18.22 -29.37
N GLY A 77 -21.35 -18.71 -28.26
CA GLY A 77 -21.29 -20.13 -27.91
C GLY A 77 -20.20 -20.92 -28.63
N ARG A 78 -19.23 -20.27 -29.25
CA ARG A 78 -18.08 -20.86 -29.93
C ARG A 78 -16.79 -20.17 -29.55
N CYS A 79 -15.69 -20.89 -29.44
CA CYS A 79 -14.39 -20.31 -29.12
C CYS A 79 -13.79 -19.58 -30.34
N ALA A 80 -13.48 -18.31 -30.17
CA ALA A 80 -12.88 -17.42 -31.18
C ALA A 80 -11.56 -16.83 -30.69
N PRO A 81 -10.56 -16.60 -31.57
CA PRO A 81 -9.35 -15.89 -31.18
C PRO A 81 -9.64 -14.41 -30.88
N TYR A 82 -8.94 -13.84 -29.92
CA TYR A 82 -9.00 -12.40 -29.63
C TYR A 82 -8.53 -11.59 -30.85
N ALA A 83 -9.40 -10.75 -31.39
CA ALA A 83 -9.12 -9.92 -32.57
C ALA A 83 -10.06 -8.71 -32.64
N GLY A 84 -9.68 -7.68 -33.40
CA GLY A 84 -10.51 -6.49 -33.64
C GLY A 84 -10.79 -5.71 -32.36
N ASP A 85 -12.06 -5.52 -32.04
CA ASP A 85 -12.49 -4.77 -30.85
C ASP A 85 -12.42 -5.65 -29.56
N HIS A 86 -12.26 -6.96 -29.71
CA HIS A 86 -12.10 -7.91 -28.60
C HIS A 86 -10.62 -8.18 -28.35
N ILE A 87 -9.94 -7.27 -27.65
CA ILE A 87 -8.51 -7.38 -27.33
C ILE A 87 -8.25 -8.02 -25.96
N ASN A 88 -9.24 -8.02 -25.09
CA ASN A 88 -9.19 -8.62 -23.75
C ASN A 88 -10.59 -9.04 -23.31
N ASN A 89 -10.67 -9.83 -22.27
CA ASN A 89 -11.91 -10.16 -21.59
C ASN A 89 -12.29 -9.00 -20.64
N SER A 90 -13.24 -8.16 -21.07
CA SER A 90 -13.70 -6.99 -20.30
C SER A 90 -14.47 -7.38 -19.02
N THR A 91 -14.84 -8.64 -18.87
CA THR A 91 -15.50 -9.20 -17.67
C THR A 91 -14.54 -10.05 -16.82
N CYS A 92 -13.25 -10.00 -17.12
CA CYS A 92 -12.23 -10.67 -16.35
C CYS A 92 -12.12 -10.02 -14.98
N GLU A 93 -12.86 -10.55 -14.05
CA GLU A 93 -12.86 -10.15 -12.65
C GLU A 93 -12.50 -11.35 -11.79
N ARG A 94 -11.65 -11.10 -10.83
CA ARG A 94 -11.41 -12.04 -9.77
C ARG A 94 -12.16 -11.57 -8.54
N LEU A 95 -13.29 -12.19 -8.30
CA LEU A 95 -13.92 -12.08 -6.99
C LEU A 95 -13.02 -12.82 -6.01
N ALA A 96 -12.41 -12.09 -5.09
CA ALA A 96 -11.74 -12.73 -3.97
C ALA A 96 -12.73 -13.72 -3.34
N PRO A 97 -12.37 -14.99 -3.14
CA PRO A 97 -13.27 -15.92 -2.48
C PRO A 97 -13.66 -15.32 -1.13
N ALA A 98 -14.94 -15.16 -0.89
CA ALA A 98 -15.43 -14.77 0.43
C ALA A 98 -14.80 -15.73 1.46
N GLY A 99 -14.09 -15.19 2.42
CA GLY A 99 -13.36 -16.04 3.36
C GLY A 99 -12.55 -15.24 4.34
N LEU A 100 -12.00 -15.94 5.28
CA LEU A 100 -11.26 -15.37 6.37
C LEU A 100 -9.87 -14.90 5.90
N LEU A 101 -9.39 -13.79 6.46
CA LEU A 101 -8.02 -13.34 6.33
C LEU A 101 -7.05 -14.48 6.65
N SER A 102 -6.15 -14.78 5.74
CA SER A 102 -5.10 -15.80 5.91
C SER A 102 -3.71 -15.22 5.60
N PRO A 103 -3.22 -14.26 6.40
CA PRO A 103 -1.93 -13.67 6.19
C PRO A 103 -0.81 -14.71 6.28
N GLN A 104 0.06 -14.73 5.29
CA GLN A 104 1.25 -15.56 5.25
C GLN A 104 2.48 -14.69 5.03
N ILE A 105 3.65 -15.14 5.50
CA ILE A 105 4.89 -14.42 5.24
C ILE A 105 5.18 -14.48 3.75
N PHE A 106 5.18 -13.32 3.10
CA PHE A 106 5.54 -13.16 1.70
C PHE A 106 7.06 -13.09 1.55
N CYS A 107 7.71 -12.19 2.29
CA CYS A 107 9.17 -12.11 2.41
C CYS A 107 9.55 -11.42 3.72
N GLU A 108 10.83 -11.51 4.10
CA GLU A 108 11.37 -10.84 5.28
C GLU A 108 12.82 -10.40 5.08
N TRP A 109 13.18 -9.31 5.72
CA TRP A 109 14.55 -8.86 5.88
C TRP A 109 14.86 -8.71 7.36
N GLN A 110 15.76 -9.51 7.90
CA GLN A 110 16.08 -9.56 9.34
C GLN A 110 17.43 -8.95 9.67
N LYS A 111 18.34 -8.89 8.70
CA LYS A 111 19.71 -8.41 8.90
C LYS A 111 20.36 -8.06 7.57
N PRO A 112 21.41 -7.21 7.61
CA PRO A 112 22.22 -6.89 6.44
C PRO A 112 22.89 -8.12 5.82
N LEU A 113 23.25 -8.00 4.55
CA LEU A 113 24.00 -9.01 3.82
C LEU A 113 25.40 -9.22 4.43
N ALA A 114 25.99 -10.37 4.20
CA ALA A 114 27.37 -10.64 4.59
C ALA A 114 28.32 -9.65 3.89
N GLY A 115 29.21 -9.01 4.65
CA GLY A 115 30.13 -8.00 4.14
C GLY A 115 29.57 -6.57 4.10
N ASP A 116 28.31 -6.36 4.53
CA ASP A 116 27.76 -5.02 4.70
C ASP A 116 28.60 -4.21 5.72
N PRO A 117 28.93 -2.94 5.44
CA PRO A 117 29.75 -2.12 6.36
C PRO A 117 29.04 -1.80 7.69
N TYR A 118 27.74 -2.02 7.76
CA TYR A 118 26.90 -1.76 8.94
C TYR A 118 26.13 -3.02 9.40
N PRO A 119 26.84 -4.10 9.78
CA PRO A 119 26.22 -5.41 10.01
C PRO A 119 25.27 -5.46 11.23
N ASN A 120 25.39 -4.50 12.14
CA ASN A 120 24.58 -4.42 13.37
C ASN A 120 23.35 -3.49 13.20
N HIS A 121 23.24 -2.73 12.10
CA HIS A 121 22.09 -1.86 11.82
C HIS A 121 20.96 -2.71 11.23
N LYS A 122 20.18 -3.33 12.11
CA LYS A 122 19.09 -4.26 11.79
C LYS A 122 17.79 -3.97 12.52
N GLN A 123 17.81 -3.05 13.47
CA GLN A 123 16.64 -2.64 14.24
C GLN A 123 15.85 -1.62 13.46
N VAL A 124 14.53 -1.75 13.39
CA VAL A 124 13.63 -0.77 12.75
C VAL A 124 12.67 -0.22 13.79
N LEU A 125 12.74 1.09 14.01
CA LEU A 125 11.98 1.83 15.03
C LEU A 125 11.22 3.01 14.40
N SER A 126 11.13 3.01 13.10
CA SER A 126 10.44 4.02 12.29
C SER A 126 9.45 3.34 11.36
N THR A 127 8.45 4.07 10.91
CA THR A 127 7.47 3.57 9.94
C THR A 127 8.18 3.22 8.62
N PRO A 128 8.00 2.00 8.08
CA PRO A 128 8.48 1.66 6.75
C PRO A 128 7.79 2.52 5.69
N LEU A 129 8.52 2.91 4.66
CA LEU A 129 7.97 3.65 3.52
C LEU A 129 8.03 2.81 2.26
N VAL A 130 7.12 3.07 1.33
CA VAL A 130 7.02 2.33 0.06
C VAL A 130 6.94 3.33 -1.08
N VAL A 131 7.76 3.14 -2.12
CA VAL A 131 7.71 3.94 -3.36
C VAL A 131 8.49 3.24 -4.47
N ASP A 132 8.15 3.56 -5.70
CA ASP A 132 8.99 3.25 -6.88
C ASP A 132 10.02 4.37 -7.10
N PHE A 133 11.27 4.12 -6.78
CA PHE A 133 12.38 5.06 -7.03
C PHE A 133 12.77 5.18 -8.51
N ASN A 134 12.08 4.48 -9.40
CA ASN A 134 12.34 4.50 -10.84
C ASN A 134 13.82 4.27 -11.20
N PHE A 135 14.48 3.29 -10.60
CA PHE A 135 15.90 2.99 -10.82
C PHE A 135 16.26 2.78 -12.30
N ALA A 136 15.32 2.23 -13.06
CA ALA A 136 15.51 1.98 -14.49
C ALA A 136 15.40 3.24 -15.37
N GLY A 137 14.99 4.39 -14.82
CA GLY A 137 14.76 5.61 -15.59
C GLY A 137 13.64 5.46 -16.61
N ARG A 138 12.58 4.72 -16.27
CA ARG A 138 11.40 4.59 -17.13
C ARG A 138 10.75 5.94 -17.33
N GLY A 139 10.19 6.18 -18.51
CA GLY A 139 9.44 7.41 -18.80
C GLY A 139 8.24 7.58 -17.87
N SER A 140 7.60 8.75 -17.92
CA SER A 140 6.44 9.08 -17.07
C SER A 140 5.22 8.18 -17.31
N GLU A 141 5.17 7.48 -18.43
CA GLU A 141 4.02 6.67 -18.86
C GLU A 141 4.14 5.17 -18.50
N PHE A 142 4.97 4.80 -17.54
CA PHE A 142 4.99 3.40 -17.10
C PHE A 142 3.67 3.00 -16.42
N ILE A 143 3.19 1.81 -16.78
CA ILE A 143 1.86 1.30 -16.41
C ILE A 143 1.86 0.50 -15.10
N THR A 144 3.01 -0.03 -14.71
CA THR A 144 3.18 -0.73 -13.43
C THR A 144 4.38 -0.17 -12.68
N THR A 145 4.32 -0.19 -11.38
CA THR A 145 5.38 0.23 -10.49
C THR A 145 6.30 -0.93 -10.12
N ARG A 146 7.53 -0.61 -9.70
CA ARG A 146 8.47 -1.54 -9.06
C ARG A 146 8.83 -0.99 -7.68
N PRO A 147 7.92 -1.12 -6.71
CA PRO A 147 8.11 -0.48 -5.43
C PRO A 147 9.30 -1.10 -4.68
N SER A 148 9.95 -0.25 -3.91
CA SER A 148 10.93 -0.62 -2.91
C SER A 148 10.43 -0.24 -1.53
N ILE A 149 10.89 -0.94 -0.51
CA ILE A 149 10.61 -0.63 0.88
C ILE A 149 11.82 0.09 1.46
N LEU A 150 11.62 1.33 1.89
CA LEU A 150 12.63 2.12 2.59
C LEU A 150 12.47 1.92 4.10
N VAL A 151 13.56 1.54 4.76
CA VAL A 151 13.60 1.41 6.22
C VAL A 151 14.80 2.18 6.78
N ASN A 152 14.59 2.83 7.92
CA ASN A 152 15.66 3.42 8.71
C ASN A 152 16.11 2.41 9.76
N THR A 153 17.33 1.92 9.65
CA THR A 153 17.86 0.86 10.51
C THR A 153 18.94 1.40 11.44
N TYR A 154 18.90 1.01 12.71
CA TYR A 154 19.89 1.41 13.68
C TYR A 154 20.55 0.22 14.41
N SER A 155 21.63 0.49 15.13
CA SER A 155 22.31 -0.46 16.02
C SER A 155 22.26 0.07 17.45
N GLY A 156 22.24 -0.79 18.44
CA GLY A 156 22.30 -0.36 19.83
C GLY A 156 20.98 -0.50 20.58
N THR A 157 20.85 0.19 21.70
CA THR A 157 19.68 0.12 22.58
C THR A 157 18.68 1.21 22.26
N ASP A 158 17.42 0.94 22.59
CA ASP A 158 16.34 1.90 22.56
C ASP A 158 16.71 3.21 23.30
N GLY A 159 16.26 4.35 22.77
CA GLY A 159 16.46 5.68 23.36
C GLY A 159 17.81 6.30 23.12
N SER A 160 18.74 5.67 22.42
CA SER A 160 20.02 6.27 22.07
C SER A 160 19.96 6.86 20.66
N CYS A 161 19.72 8.16 20.60
CA CYS A 161 19.68 8.94 19.38
C CYS A 161 20.95 9.73 19.17
N GLY A 162 21.35 9.88 17.92
CA GLY A 162 22.43 10.78 17.51
C GLY A 162 23.84 10.22 17.69
N LEU A 163 24.82 11.09 17.40
CA LEU A 163 26.26 10.77 17.36
C LEU A 163 26.87 10.42 18.72
N PHE A 164 26.21 10.73 19.82
CA PHE A 164 26.71 10.48 21.16
C PHE A 164 26.39 9.03 21.58
N GLY A 165 27.22 8.09 21.13
CA GLY A 165 27.09 6.66 21.48
C GLY A 165 27.03 5.71 20.30
N GLY A 166 27.08 6.20 19.06
CA GLY A 166 27.15 5.34 17.86
C GLY A 166 25.82 4.82 17.35
N ASN A 167 24.69 5.36 17.80
CA ASN A 167 23.35 4.90 17.44
C ASN A 167 22.67 5.79 16.39
N TYR A 168 23.39 6.02 15.32
CA TYR A 168 22.81 6.64 14.13
C TYR A 168 22.06 5.60 13.29
N GLY A 169 21.20 6.09 12.41
CA GLY A 169 20.47 5.28 11.44
C GLY A 169 21.24 5.14 10.12
N ILE A 170 21.01 4.01 9.47
CA ILE A 170 21.41 3.74 8.09
C ILE A 170 20.14 3.42 7.30
N LEU A 171 19.87 4.22 6.28
CA LEU A 171 18.76 3.98 5.39
C LEU A 171 19.04 2.77 4.49
N ARG A 172 18.08 1.87 4.40
CA ARG A 172 18.15 0.70 3.54
C ARG A 172 16.95 0.67 2.61
N VAL A 173 17.23 0.37 1.35
CA VAL A 173 16.22 0.18 0.32
C VAL A 173 16.17 -1.31 0.00
N LEU A 174 15.00 -1.88 0.17
CA LEU A 174 14.74 -3.30 -0.03
C LEU A 174 13.83 -3.48 -1.24
N ASP A 175 14.08 -4.50 -2.02
CA ASP A 175 13.21 -4.90 -3.12
C ASP A 175 11.85 -5.37 -2.59
N GLY A 176 10.77 -4.81 -3.08
CA GLY A 176 9.44 -5.12 -2.58
C GLY A 176 8.97 -6.53 -2.88
N ARG A 177 9.48 -7.15 -3.96
CA ARG A 177 9.10 -8.51 -4.37
C ARG A 177 9.80 -9.62 -3.59
N SER A 178 10.99 -9.33 -3.04
CA SER A 178 11.83 -10.34 -2.42
C SER A 178 12.35 -9.99 -1.03
N CYS A 179 12.12 -8.76 -0.57
CA CYS A 179 12.76 -8.17 0.62
C CYS A 179 14.30 -8.13 0.55
N ASN A 180 14.93 -8.46 -0.57
CA ASN A 180 16.37 -8.40 -0.70
C ASN A 180 16.86 -6.94 -0.63
N GLN A 181 17.95 -6.72 0.09
CA GLN A 181 18.57 -5.41 0.17
C GLN A 181 19.14 -5.00 -1.18
N GLN A 182 18.60 -3.92 -1.76
CA GLN A 182 19.07 -3.31 -2.99
C GLN A 182 20.20 -2.31 -2.70
N PHE A 183 19.98 -1.43 -1.70
CA PHE A 183 20.95 -0.40 -1.33
C PHE A 183 21.05 -0.23 0.19
N ALA A 184 22.23 0.21 0.64
CA ALA A 184 22.46 0.83 1.94
C ALA A 184 23.04 2.23 1.68
N ILE A 185 22.44 3.26 2.27
CA ILE A 185 22.89 4.65 2.14
C ILE A 185 23.87 4.93 3.30
N PRO A 186 25.18 5.06 3.01
CA PRO A 186 26.20 5.05 4.06
C PRO A 186 26.25 6.34 4.89
N THR A 187 25.53 7.38 4.48
CA THR A 187 25.49 8.65 5.22
C THR A 187 24.57 8.51 6.43
N PRO A 188 25.08 8.77 7.65
CA PRO A 188 24.29 8.59 8.87
C PRO A 188 23.12 9.56 8.96
N VAL A 189 21.97 9.02 9.41
CA VAL A 189 20.74 9.76 9.73
C VAL A 189 20.37 9.57 11.20
N ASN A 190 19.39 10.30 11.70
CA ASN A 190 18.82 10.03 13.03
C ASN A 190 18.07 8.69 12.98
N GLY A 191 18.47 7.74 13.84
CA GLY A 191 17.98 6.36 13.78
C GLY A 191 16.54 6.16 14.24
N ALA A 192 15.96 7.14 14.93
CA ALA A 192 14.60 7.06 15.47
C ALA A 192 13.56 7.79 14.59
N ALA A 193 14.00 8.71 13.72
CA ALA A 193 13.10 9.49 12.89
C ALA A 193 12.64 8.70 11.66
N THR A 194 11.35 8.79 11.36
CA THR A 194 10.80 8.29 10.09
C THR A 194 11.20 9.24 8.96
N PRO A 195 11.78 8.77 7.85
CA PRO A 195 12.01 9.61 6.67
C PRO A 195 10.71 10.06 6.01
N ALA A 196 10.81 10.91 5.00
CA ALA A 196 9.75 11.18 4.04
C ALA A 196 10.26 11.01 2.61
N ILE A 197 9.36 10.72 1.68
CA ILE A 197 9.65 10.45 0.27
C ILE A 197 8.78 11.37 -0.59
N GLY A 198 9.40 11.99 -1.60
CA GLY A 198 8.72 12.79 -2.61
C GLY A 198 9.69 13.20 -3.70
N ASP A 199 9.20 13.51 -4.89
CA ASP A 199 9.98 14.09 -5.99
C ASP A 199 10.28 15.58 -5.64
N LEU A 200 11.52 15.88 -5.25
CA LEU A 200 11.94 17.22 -4.81
C LEU A 200 12.48 18.08 -5.94
N ASP A 201 13.04 17.47 -6.97
CA ASP A 201 13.70 18.22 -8.05
C ASP A 201 12.95 18.16 -9.38
N GLY A 202 11.81 17.46 -9.43
CA GLY A 202 10.92 17.40 -10.58
C GLY A 202 11.42 16.48 -11.69
N ASP A 203 12.30 15.51 -11.37
CA ASP A 203 12.85 14.56 -12.35
C ASP A 203 11.93 13.35 -12.60
N GLY A 204 10.81 13.26 -11.89
CA GLY A 204 9.82 12.17 -11.99
C GLY A 204 10.23 10.90 -11.24
N ALA A 205 11.20 11.00 -10.33
CA ALA A 205 11.57 9.93 -9.40
C ALA A 205 11.53 10.45 -7.96
N ALA A 206 11.18 9.59 -7.04
CA ALA A 206 11.10 9.97 -5.64
C ALA A 206 12.50 10.12 -5.00
N ASP A 207 12.65 11.16 -4.19
CA ASP A 207 13.79 11.44 -3.35
C ASP A 207 13.48 11.11 -1.89
N ILE A 208 14.51 11.05 -1.05
CA ILE A 208 14.38 10.75 0.38
C ILE A 208 14.81 11.96 1.19
N VAL A 209 13.99 12.39 2.15
CA VAL A 209 14.36 13.38 3.17
C VAL A 209 14.41 12.69 4.53
N ALA A 210 15.47 12.91 5.29
CA ALA A 210 15.64 12.38 6.63
C ALA A 210 16.21 13.44 7.58
N TYR A 211 16.02 13.21 8.88
CA TYR A 211 16.78 13.94 9.89
C TYR A 211 18.23 13.47 9.85
N SER A 212 19.17 14.40 9.68
CA SER A 212 20.60 14.12 9.70
C SER A 212 21.06 13.70 11.10
N ALA A 213 22.02 12.81 11.20
CA ALA A 213 22.68 12.50 12.47
C ALA A 213 23.37 13.70 13.11
N THR A 214 23.62 14.78 12.36
CA THR A 214 24.20 16.04 12.87
C THR A 214 23.16 17.04 13.39
N GLY A 215 21.86 16.73 13.23
CA GLY A 215 20.77 17.52 13.78
C GLY A 215 20.14 18.55 12.84
N GLY A 216 20.38 18.43 11.56
CA GLY A 216 19.63 19.12 10.50
C GLY A 216 18.80 18.16 9.68
N LEU A 217 18.43 18.56 8.49
CA LEU A 217 17.86 17.67 7.47
C LEU A 217 18.90 17.31 6.42
N ILE A 218 18.68 16.19 5.76
CA ILE A 218 19.49 15.72 4.63
C ILE A 218 18.56 15.09 3.59
N ALA A 219 18.84 15.34 2.31
CA ALA A 219 18.12 14.68 1.23
C ALA A 219 19.04 13.84 0.35
N PHE A 220 18.47 12.78 -0.21
CA PHE A 220 19.15 11.84 -1.09
C PHE A 220 18.31 11.62 -2.34
N ARG A 221 18.99 11.50 -3.49
CA ARG A 221 18.40 11.02 -4.74
C ARG A 221 19.17 9.83 -5.29
N PHE A 222 18.54 9.08 -6.14
CA PHE A 222 19.20 7.98 -6.85
C PHE A 222 19.93 8.49 -8.09
N ASP A 223 21.26 8.36 -8.11
CA ASP A 223 22.08 8.65 -9.29
C ASP A 223 22.18 7.39 -10.16
N ARG A 224 21.44 7.36 -11.28
CA ARG A 224 21.41 6.25 -12.22
C ARG A 224 22.78 5.96 -12.85
N THR A 225 23.62 6.99 -13.03
CA THR A 225 24.96 6.83 -13.62
C THR A 225 25.90 6.12 -12.66
N GLN A 226 25.81 6.44 -11.37
CA GLN A 226 26.62 5.81 -10.33
C GLN A 226 25.95 4.57 -9.73
N ASN A 227 24.70 4.28 -10.07
CA ASN A 227 23.86 3.22 -9.50
C ASN A 227 23.88 3.21 -7.97
N LYS A 228 23.65 4.37 -7.36
CA LYS A 228 23.61 4.55 -5.90
C LYS A 228 22.84 5.80 -5.51
N PHE A 229 22.39 5.85 -4.25
CA PHE A 229 21.91 7.09 -3.66
C PHE A 229 23.07 8.05 -3.36
N VAL A 230 22.88 9.32 -3.69
CA VAL A 230 23.82 10.42 -3.42
C VAL A 230 23.11 11.49 -2.62
N THR A 231 23.86 12.19 -1.77
CA THR A 231 23.33 13.36 -1.05
C THR A 231 23.03 14.48 -2.04
N MET A 232 21.80 14.97 -2.04
CA MET A 232 21.39 16.16 -2.78
C MET A 232 21.85 17.42 -2.03
N TRP A 233 21.47 17.48 -0.74
CA TRP A 233 21.78 18.63 0.11
C TRP A 233 21.71 18.26 1.60
N THR A 234 22.29 19.11 2.44
CA THR A 234 22.05 19.21 3.88
C THR A 234 21.44 20.58 4.18
N SER A 235 20.58 20.65 5.21
CA SER A 235 19.84 21.88 5.52
C SER A 235 20.76 23.05 5.86
N LYS A 236 20.44 24.22 5.30
CA LYS A 236 21.19 25.46 5.46
C LYS A 236 20.27 26.65 5.73
N THR A 237 20.80 27.67 6.39
CA THR A 237 20.14 28.97 6.45
C THR A 237 20.21 29.67 5.07
N SER A 238 19.43 30.72 4.89
CA SER A 238 19.50 31.58 3.68
C SER A 238 20.90 32.21 3.43
N ALA A 239 21.73 32.30 4.46
CA ALA A 239 23.13 32.72 4.34
C ALA A 239 24.08 31.57 3.95
N GLY A 240 23.60 30.37 3.71
CA GLY A 240 24.40 29.19 3.32
C GLY A 240 25.15 28.51 4.47
N VAL A 241 24.84 28.86 5.71
CA VAL A 241 25.42 28.24 6.92
C VAL A 241 24.57 27.01 7.26
N ASP A 242 25.23 25.92 7.69
CA ASP A 242 24.52 24.69 8.12
C ASP A 242 23.49 25.01 9.20
N HIS A 243 22.28 24.46 9.02
CA HIS A 243 21.17 24.67 9.93
C HIS A 243 20.83 23.34 10.61
N ASN A 244 21.23 23.21 11.88
CA ASN A 244 21.11 21.99 12.68
C ASN A 244 20.29 22.24 13.96
N PRO A 245 19.01 22.59 13.86
CA PRO A 245 18.18 22.97 15.02
C PRO A 245 17.87 21.78 15.94
N PHE A 246 18.08 20.56 15.50
CA PHE A 246 17.81 19.32 16.19
C PHE A 246 19.06 18.64 16.75
N ALA A 247 20.19 19.34 16.77
CA ALA A 247 21.47 18.76 17.21
C ALA A 247 21.44 18.32 18.67
N GLY A 248 21.86 17.08 18.92
CA GLY A 248 21.89 16.48 20.27
C GLY A 248 20.52 16.06 20.79
N LEU A 249 19.50 16.04 19.97
CA LEU A 249 18.14 15.64 20.32
C LEU A 249 17.79 14.26 19.75
N CYS A 250 16.89 13.56 20.45
CA CYS A 250 16.24 12.35 19.96
C CYS A 250 15.00 12.75 19.17
N GLU A 251 15.07 12.65 17.85
CA GLU A 251 13.95 13.03 16.99
C GLU A 251 13.05 11.81 16.73
N TRP A 252 12.09 11.64 17.60
CA TRP A 252 11.01 10.65 17.46
C TRP A 252 9.88 11.28 16.65
N THR A 253 10.16 11.65 15.42
CA THR A 253 9.27 12.39 14.52
C THR A 253 9.59 12.02 13.07
N GLY A 254 9.05 12.74 12.12
CA GLY A 254 9.33 12.63 10.70
C GLY A 254 8.99 13.93 9.99
N PRO A 255 9.70 14.29 8.90
CA PRO A 255 9.32 15.43 8.09
C PRO A 255 8.05 15.13 7.30
N ALA A 256 7.36 16.18 6.87
CA ALA A 256 6.30 16.16 5.88
C ALA A 256 6.76 16.91 4.62
N ILE A 257 6.27 16.52 3.46
CA ILE A 257 6.59 17.15 2.17
C ILE A 257 5.28 17.69 1.58
N HIS A 258 5.24 18.96 1.23
CA HIS A 258 4.07 19.61 0.66
C HIS A 258 4.45 20.84 -0.16
N ASP A 259 3.81 21.11 -1.29
CA ASP A 259 3.98 22.34 -2.07
C ASP A 259 3.13 23.45 -1.43
N LEU A 260 3.74 24.24 -0.52
CA LEU A 260 3.06 25.25 0.27
C LEU A 260 2.75 26.54 -0.52
N ASP A 261 3.54 26.85 -1.51
CA ASP A 261 3.44 28.12 -2.25
C ASP A 261 2.93 27.95 -3.69
N ASP A 262 2.58 26.71 -4.08
CA ASP A 262 1.99 26.38 -5.37
C ASP A 262 2.94 26.62 -6.56
N ASP A 263 4.25 26.57 -6.33
CA ASP A 263 5.25 26.79 -7.37
C ASP A 263 5.65 25.49 -8.11
N GLY A 264 5.22 24.32 -7.60
CA GLY A 264 5.53 22.99 -8.12
C GLY A 264 6.86 22.43 -7.66
N LYS A 265 7.46 23.03 -6.62
CA LYS A 265 8.63 22.55 -5.91
C LYS A 265 8.27 22.40 -4.44
N PRO A 266 8.15 21.18 -3.93
CA PRO A 266 7.62 20.99 -2.59
C PRO A 266 8.56 21.50 -1.51
N GLU A 267 8.00 22.05 -0.46
CA GLU A 267 8.66 22.38 0.79
C GLU A 267 8.74 21.17 1.71
N ILE A 268 9.75 21.18 2.57
CA ILE A 268 9.95 20.19 3.63
C ILE A 268 9.61 20.85 4.97
N ILE A 269 8.65 20.26 5.67
CA ILE A 269 8.18 20.75 6.97
C ILE A 269 8.67 19.81 8.07
N ALA A 270 9.50 20.33 8.99
CA ALA A 270 10.06 19.58 10.11
C ALA A 270 9.77 20.32 11.41
N GLU A 271 8.84 19.83 12.22
CA GLU A 271 8.43 20.41 13.50
C GLU A 271 8.10 21.92 13.43
N GLY A 272 7.55 22.34 12.29
CA GLY A 272 7.19 23.72 12.00
C GLY A 272 8.25 24.53 11.25
N PHE A 273 9.50 24.09 11.22
CA PHE A 273 10.51 24.67 10.31
C PHE A 273 10.13 24.33 8.86
N VAL A 274 10.32 25.28 7.96
CA VAL A 274 10.06 25.11 6.52
C VAL A 274 11.36 25.29 5.75
N TYR A 275 11.67 24.31 4.91
CA TYR A 275 12.83 24.34 4.01
C TYR A 275 12.34 24.20 2.57
N SER A 276 13.04 24.83 1.64
CA SER A 276 12.81 24.62 0.21
C SER A 276 13.17 23.21 -0.22
N SER A 277 12.76 22.81 -1.41
CA SER A 277 13.17 21.55 -2.06
C SER A 277 14.70 21.39 -2.20
N THR A 278 15.46 22.48 -2.05
CA THR A 278 16.95 22.50 -2.06
C THR A 278 17.57 22.56 -0.66
N GLY A 279 16.79 22.41 0.40
CA GLY A 279 17.27 22.37 1.79
C GLY A 279 17.57 23.72 2.42
N THR A 280 17.16 24.83 1.79
CA THR A 280 17.36 26.18 2.35
C THR A 280 16.22 26.52 3.30
N LEU A 281 16.54 26.96 4.52
CA LEU A 281 15.53 27.41 5.50
C LEU A 281 14.75 28.61 4.94
N ILE A 282 13.44 28.47 4.86
CA ILE A 282 12.48 29.52 4.48
C ILE A 282 11.90 30.18 5.72
N ASP A 283 11.36 29.36 6.65
CA ASP A 283 10.68 29.86 7.84
C ASP A 283 11.02 29.04 9.10
N SER A 284 11.02 29.72 10.24
CA SER A 284 11.18 29.13 11.57
C SER A 284 10.24 29.76 12.59
N SER A 285 9.17 30.40 12.14
CA SER A 285 8.23 31.15 13.00
C SER A 285 7.28 30.23 13.79
N ALA A 286 6.94 29.06 13.24
CA ALA A 286 6.19 28.03 13.96
C ALA A 286 7.18 27.10 14.68
N ASN A 287 7.01 26.96 15.99
CA ASN A 287 7.75 25.99 16.79
C ASN A 287 6.75 25.05 17.46
N LEU A 288 6.73 23.82 16.98
CA LEU A 288 5.82 22.79 17.50
C LEU A 288 6.38 22.01 18.70
N ARG A 289 7.61 22.30 19.13
CA ARG A 289 8.19 21.68 20.32
C ARG A 289 7.49 22.17 21.58
N THR A 290 6.94 21.23 22.34
CA THR A 290 6.15 21.55 23.54
C THR A 290 6.95 21.48 24.83
N SER A 291 8.15 20.89 24.83
CA SER A 291 9.02 20.77 26.00
C SER A 291 10.48 20.55 25.62
N ALA A 292 11.38 20.76 26.59
CA ALA A 292 12.81 20.44 26.50
C ALA A 292 13.09 18.91 26.54
N GLN A 293 12.07 18.08 26.56
CA GLN A 293 12.17 16.61 26.54
C GLN A 293 11.89 16.07 25.16
N ASP A 294 12.62 16.53 24.17
CA ASP A 294 13.19 15.79 23.04
C ASP A 294 12.28 14.86 22.23
N VAL A 295 10.98 15.11 22.16
CA VAL A 295 10.15 14.40 21.20
C VAL A 295 9.42 15.43 20.38
N GLY A 296 9.89 15.56 19.15
CA GLY A 296 9.29 16.43 18.15
C GLY A 296 7.85 16.04 17.85
N GLN A 297 7.12 16.94 17.22
CA GLN A 297 5.77 16.67 16.77
C GLN A 297 5.75 16.44 15.27
N PHE A 298 4.98 15.45 14.84
CA PHE A 298 4.76 15.25 13.42
C PHE A 298 4.04 16.47 12.83
N SER A 299 4.59 17.01 11.76
CA SER A 299 3.94 18.08 11.01
C SER A 299 2.76 17.52 10.21
N VAL A 300 1.54 17.87 10.60
CA VAL A 300 0.33 17.56 9.85
C VAL A 300 -0.06 18.80 9.07
N VAL A 301 -0.05 18.69 7.74
CA VAL A 301 -0.44 19.76 6.82
C VAL A 301 -1.75 19.37 6.15
N ALA A 302 -2.74 20.27 6.21
CA ALA A 302 -4.05 20.08 5.59
C ALA A 302 -4.73 21.44 5.34
N ASP A 303 -5.56 21.55 4.32
CA ASP A 303 -6.46 22.71 4.13
C ASP A 303 -7.79 22.38 4.82
N ILE A 304 -7.87 22.64 6.14
CA ILE A 304 -8.98 22.17 6.98
C ILE A 304 -10.27 22.95 6.79
N ASP A 305 -10.21 24.14 6.23
CA ASP A 305 -11.37 25.04 6.08
C ASP A 305 -11.71 25.39 4.63
N ARG A 306 -11.07 24.72 3.69
CA ARG A 306 -11.35 24.82 2.26
C ARG A 306 -11.11 26.20 1.66
N ASP A 307 -10.19 26.97 2.24
CA ASP A 307 -9.86 28.30 1.72
C ASP A 307 -8.70 28.27 0.70
N GLY A 308 -8.12 27.09 0.45
CA GLY A 308 -6.99 26.87 -0.46
C GLY A 308 -5.64 27.25 0.15
N ILE A 309 -5.58 27.48 1.45
CA ILE A 309 -4.35 27.80 2.19
C ILE A 309 -3.95 26.63 3.08
N PRO A 310 -2.77 26.05 2.92
CA PRO A 310 -2.33 24.98 3.80
C PRO A 310 -2.25 25.42 5.26
N ASN A 311 -2.80 24.59 6.15
CA ASN A 311 -2.67 24.77 7.60
C ASN A 311 -1.64 23.77 8.14
N LEU A 312 -0.82 24.20 9.09
CA LEU A 312 -0.01 23.36 9.96
C LEU A 312 -0.74 23.15 11.27
N ILE A 313 -1.04 21.90 11.59
CA ILE A 313 -1.93 21.54 12.70
C ILE A 313 -1.12 20.79 13.77
N ALA A 314 -1.23 21.31 14.99
CA ALA A 314 -0.70 20.67 16.19
C ALA A 314 -1.79 20.58 17.26
N PRO A 315 -1.62 19.78 18.33
CA PRO A 315 -2.65 19.56 19.34
C PRO A 315 -3.19 20.83 20.01
N THR A 316 -2.42 21.92 20.00
CA THR A 316 -2.73 23.17 20.74
C THR A 316 -2.72 24.42 19.88
N VAL A 317 -2.45 24.29 18.56
CA VAL A 317 -2.33 25.46 17.70
C VAL A 317 -2.54 25.10 16.23
N ILE A 318 -3.13 26.03 15.50
CA ILE A 318 -3.22 26.01 14.04
C ILE A 318 -2.45 27.21 13.50
N TYR A 319 -1.65 26.98 12.47
CA TYR A 319 -1.02 28.00 11.65
C TYR A 319 -1.54 27.90 10.22
N SER A 320 -1.65 29.05 9.53
CA SER A 320 -1.93 29.14 8.10
C SER A 320 -0.71 29.63 7.35
N TRP A 321 -0.47 29.11 6.14
CA TRP A 321 0.69 29.52 5.34
C TRP A 321 0.45 30.89 4.68
N ASP A 322 1.26 31.89 5.02
CA ASP A 322 1.28 33.16 4.32
C ASP A 322 2.23 33.07 3.11
N LYS A 323 1.65 32.76 1.95
CA LYS A 323 2.39 32.60 0.69
C LYS A 323 3.21 33.84 0.30
N THR A 324 2.70 35.05 0.64
CA THR A 324 3.39 36.32 0.30
C THR A 324 4.61 36.55 1.19
N ALA A 325 4.48 36.25 2.46
CA ALA A 325 5.55 36.40 3.44
C ALA A 325 6.45 35.17 3.54
N ALA A 326 6.08 34.09 2.88
CA ALA A 326 6.71 32.76 2.93
C ALA A 326 6.97 32.32 4.39
N LYS A 327 5.91 32.30 5.20
CA LYS A 327 6.01 31.92 6.61
C LYS A 327 4.69 31.43 7.19
N TRP A 328 4.78 30.67 8.25
CA TRP A 328 3.63 30.34 9.09
C TRP A 328 3.13 31.56 9.83
N LYS A 329 1.85 31.82 9.75
CA LYS A 329 1.13 32.79 10.55
C LYS A 329 0.23 32.03 11.51
N LYS A 330 0.38 32.29 12.80
CA LYS A 330 -0.51 31.70 13.80
C LYS A 330 -1.93 32.15 13.53
N ASP A 331 -2.79 31.17 13.29
CA ASP A 331 -4.20 31.42 13.10
C ASP A 331 -4.93 31.37 14.46
N ARG A 332 -4.72 30.28 15.21
CA ARG A 332 -5.45 30.06 16.44
C ARG A 332 -4.69 29.18 17.44
N ASP A 333 -4.87 29.50 18.74
CA ASP A 333 -4.60 28.55 19.81
C ASP A 333 -5.81 27.63 20.01
N LEU A 334 -5.57 26.33 20.08
CA LEU A 334 -6.58 25.33 20.40
C LEU A 334 -6.63 25.13 21.93
N PRO A 335 -7.79 25.11 22.56
CA PRO A 335 -7.92 24.99 24.01
C PRO A 335 -7.57 23.55 24.43
N LEU A 336 -6.86 23.44 25.55
CA LEU A 336 -6.76 22.17 26.25
C LEU A 336 -8.06 21.93 27.06
N PRO A 337 -8.62 20.71 27.02
CA PRO A 337 -9.73 20.35 27.89
C PRO A 337 -9.38 20.54 29.37
N VAL A 338 -10.37 20.84 30.21
CA VAL A 338 -10.15 21.05 31.64
C VAL A 338 -9.49 19.85 32.30
N GLY A 339 -8.40 20.09 33.02
CA GLY A 339 -7.64 19.04 33.72
C GLY A 339 -6.60 18.31 32.86
N ILE A 340 -6.43 18.72 31.62
CA ILE A 340 -5.35 18.21 30.74
C ILE A 340 -4.17 19.18 30.81
N THR A 341 -2.99 18.62 31.06
CA THR A 341 -1.73 19.36 31.02
C THR A 341 -1.07 19.22 29.67
N LEU A 342 -0.41 20.28 29.22
CA LEU A 342 0.37 20.25 28.00
C LEU A 342 1.44 19.18 28.08
N ALA A 343 1.42 18.28 27.10
CA ALA A 343 2.37 17.19 26.95
C ALA A 343 2.53 16.89 25.45
N ARG A 344 3.36 15.90 25.12
CA ARG A 344 3.39 15.34 23.77
C ARG A 344 1.98 14.93 23.36
N GLY A 345 1.56 15.34 22.18
CA GLY A 345 0.29 14.97 21.61
C GLY A 345 0.37 14.77 20.12
N TYR A 346 -0.61 14.09 19.58
CA TYR A 346 -0.70 13.72 18.17
C TYR A 346 -2.06 14.11 17.62
N VAL A 347 -2.10 14.40 16.33
CA VAL A 347 -3.32 14.79 15.63
C VAL A 347 -3.54 13.96 14.36
N ALA A 348 -4.81 13.87 13.97
CA ALA A 348 -5.28 13.48 12.65
C ALA A 348 -6.43 14.39 12.25
N VAL A 349 -6.68 14.52 10.97
CA VAL A 349 -7.70 15.41 10.40
C VAL A 349 -8.67 14.62 9.54
N ALA A 350 -9.96 14.90 9.71
CA ALA A 350 -11.05 14.35 8.91
C ALA A 350 -12.32 15.19 9.11
N ASP A 351 -13.29 15.07 8.23
CA ASP A 351 -14.62 15.61 8.43
C ASP A 351 -15.41 14.61 9.31
N PHE A 352 -15.56 14.94 10.58
CA PHE A 352 -16.35 14.16 11.53
C PHE A 352 -17.83 14.58 11.57
N GLY A 353 -18.21 15.62 10.85
CA GLY A 353 -19.55 16.18 10.77
C GLY A 353 -19.62 17.65 11.18
N VAL A 354 -20.81 18.20 11.34
CA VAL A 354 -21.00 19.63 11.61
C VAL A 354 -20.95 19.93 13.12
N PRO A 355 -20.00 20.77 13.58
CA PRO A 355 -19.96 21.20 14.98
C PRO A 355 -21.24 21.88 15.44
N SER A 356 -21.80 21.47 16.58
CA SER A 356 -23.00 22.01 17.18
C SER A 356 -22.81 22.19 18.70
N GLY A 357 -22.25 23.33 19.10
CA GLY A 357 -21.86 23.57 20.48
C GLY A 357 -20.76 22.61 20.96
N ALA A 358 -21.04 21.83 22.00
CA ALA A 358 -20.13 20.80 22.52
C ALA A 358 -20.40 19.40 21.93
N SER A 359 -21.05 19.31 20.79
CA SER A 359 -21.38 18.10 20.07
C SER A 359 -21.12 18.25 18.58
N ILE A 360 -21.30 17.17 17.85
CA ILE A 360 -21.14 17.12 16.40
C ILE A 360 -22.36 16.46 15.76
N ASP A 361 -22.91 17.06 14.71
CA ASP A 361 -23.96 16.45 13.90
C ASP A 361 -23.32 15.56 12.84
N ARG A 362 -23.43 14.27 13.06
CA ARG A 362 -22.83 13.21 12.23
C ARG A 362 -23.61 12.92 10.95
N ASN A 363 -24.81 13.53 10.79
CA ASN A 363 -25.64 13.28 9.60
C ASN A 363 -25.26 14.16 8.42
N ILE A 364 -24.38 15.11 8.61
CA ILE A 364 -23.98 16.10 7.61
C ILE A 364 -22.45 16.13 7.55
N SER A 365 -21.92 15.94 6.37
CA SER A 365 -20.52 16.24 6.03
C SER A 365 -20.50 17.62 5.38
N ASP A 366 -19.82 18.60 5.98
CA ASP A 366 -19.77 19.97 5.44
C ASP A 366 -18.48 20.27 4.68
N GLY A 367 -17.57 19.29 4.63
CA GLY A 367 -16.28 19.39 3.98
C GLY A 367 -15.27 20.26 4.75
N ILE A 368 -15.58 20.63 6.00
CA ILE A 368 -14.66 21.26 6.94
C ILE A 368 -14.12 20.17 7.86
N ALA A 369 -12.80 20.07 7.98
CA ALA A 369 -12.23 19.02 8.82
C ALA A 369 -12.15 19.44 10.29
N GLU A 370 -12.43 18.48 11.16
CA GLU A 370 -12.08 18.56 12.58
C GLU A 370 -10.75 17.84 12.84
N ILE A 371 -10.25 18.09 14.03
CA ILE A 371 -8.95 17.61 14.50
C ILE A 371 -9.16 16.61 15.63
N ALA A 372 -8.89 15.34 15.38
CA ALA A 372 -8.80 14.33 16.43
C ALA A 372 -7.45 14.48 17.14
N VAL A 373 -7.47 14.57 18.47
CA VAL A 373 -6.28 14.80 19.30
C VAL A 373 -6.11 13.70 20.33
N ILE A 374 -4.89 13.20 20.45
CA ILE A 374 -4.47 12.29 21.52
C ILE A 374 -3.35 12.96 22.31
N MET A 375 -3.58 13.17 23.61
CA MET A 375 -2.57 13.76 24.51
C MET A 375 -2.85 13.35 25.97
N SER A 376 -1.80 13.07 26.72
CA SER A 376 -1.90 12.78 28.18
C SER A 376 -2.93 11.70 28.52
N GLY A 377 -3.04 10.65 27.71
CA GLY A 377 -4.00 9.56 27.91
C GLY A 377 -5.47 9.95 27.67
N ARG A 378 -5.69 11.00 26.91
CA ARG A 378 -7.01 11.52 26.54
C ARG A 378 -7.16 11.61 25.05
N ALA A 379 -8.40 11.42 24.59
CA ALA A 379 -8.83 11.55 23.21
C ALA A 379 -9.99 12.54 23.11
N TRP A 380 -9.93 13.48 22.16
CA TRP A 380 -11.02 14.41 21.89
C TRP A 380 -10.99 14.87 20.43
N ILE A 381 -12.09 15.44 19.97
CA ILE A 381 -12.16 16.13 18.68
C ILE A 381 -12.39 17.63 18.96
N VAL A 382 -11.62 18.46 18.26
CA VAL A 382 -11.74 19.92 18.30
C VAL A 382 -11.96 20.44 16.88
N SER A 383 -12.93 21.34 16.74
CA SER A 383 -13.22 22.03 15.47
C SER A 383 -12.18 23.12 15.18
N LYS A 384 -12.14 23.59 13.94
CA LYS A 384 -11.21 24.65 13.52
C LYS A 384 -11.37 25.96 14.29
N ASP A 385 -12.56 26.21 14.85
CA ASP A 385 -12.82 27.38 15.67
C ASP A 385 -12.42 27.23 17.15
N GLY A 386 -11.88 26.06 17.51
CA GLY A 386 -11.41 25.73 18.86
C GLY A 386 -12.48 25.16 19.77
N SER A 387 -13.67 24.83 19.30
CA SER A 387 -14.71 24.20 20.11
C SER A 387 -14.40 22.70 20.27
N ILE A 388 -14.39 22.18 21.48
CA ILE A 388 -14.30 20.76 21.75
C ILE A 388 -15.67 20.15 21.50
N VAL A 389 -15.79 19.36 20.42
CA VAL A 389 -17.05 18.79 19.93
C VAL A 389 -17.25 17.32 20.31
N PHE A 390 -16.19 16.67 20.80
CA PHE A 390 -16.22 15.30 21.31
C PHE A 390 -15.17 15.11 22.40
N GLY A 391 -15.50 14.37 23.43
CA GLY A 391 -14.57 14.07 24.53
C GLY A 391 -14.41 15.21 25.55
N PRO A 392 -13.29 15.29 26.31
CA PRO A 392 -12.19 14.34 26.32
C PRO A 392 -12.57 13.00 26.95
N LEU A 393 -12.20 11.91 26.30
CA LEU A 393 -12.35 10.55 26.84
C LEU A 393 -11.01 10.00 27.30
N SER A 394 -11.03 9.11 28.29
CA SER A 394 -9.81 8.42 28.73
C SER A 394 -9.47 7.29 27.77
N LEU A 395 -8.20 7.21 27.37
CA LEU A 395 -7.62 5.96 26.89
C LEU A 395 -7.53 5.00 28.09
N PRO A 396 -8.04 3.78 28.00
CA PRO A 396 -7.99 2.84 29.10
C PRO A 396 -6.54 2.62 29.57
N SER A 397 -6.31 2.72 30.88
CA SER A 397 -5.01 2.46 31.53
C SER A 397 -3.84 3.31 31.01
N SER A 398 -4.06 4.45 30.36
CA SER A 398 -3.00 5.21 29.71
C SER A 398 -2.73 6.57 30.34
N THR A 399 -1.44 6.94 30.37
CA THR A 399 -0.96 8.30 30.64
C THR A 399 -0.38 8.98 29.39
N GLY A 400 -0.21 8.23 28.30
CA GLY A 400 0.25 8.66 26.97
C GLY A 400 -0.82 8.44 25.90
N GLY A 401 -0.41 7.99 24.75
CA GLY A 401 -1.23 7.60 23.61
C GLY A 401 -0.50 7.85 22.30
N GLY A 402 -0.72 6.96 21.33
CA GLY A 402 -0.10 7.01 20.00
C GLY A 402 -0.81 7.94 19.02
N PRO A 403 -0.22 8.17 17.85
CA PRO A 403 -0.83 8.94 16.77
C PRO A 403 -2.19 8.36 16.36
N PRO A 404 -3.26 9.20 16.26
CA PRO A 404 -4.57 8.71 15.87
C PRO A 404 -4.60 8.31 14.40
N THR A 405 -5.36 7.24 14.11
CA THR A 405 -5.69 6.77 12.76
C THR A 405 -7.19 6.97 12.57
N VAL A 406 -7.59 7.45 11.39
CA VAL A 406 -9.00 7.77 11.10
C VAL A 406 -9.48 6.97 9.89
N GLY A 407 -10.72 6.51 9.93
CA GLY A 407 -11.43 5.89 8.82
C GLY A 407 -12.79 5.39 9.25
N ASP A 408 -13.52 4.79 8.32
CA ASP A 408 -14.81 4.13 8.57
C ASP A 408 -14.51 2.69 9.02
N PHE A 409 -14.56 2.45 10.33
CA PHE A 409 -14.23 1.15 10.92
C PHE A 409 -15.36 0.14 10.84
N ASP A 410 -16.59 0.57 10.76
CA ASP A 410 -17.75 -0.32 10.86
C ASP A 410 -18.67 -0.29 9.63
N ASN A 411 -18.26 0.46 8.60
CA ASN A 411 -18.97 0.63 7.32
C ASN A 411 -20.35 1.30 7.51
N ASP A 412 -20.39 2.34 8.34
CA ASP A 412 -21.60 3.15 8.52
C ASP A 412 -21.60 4.44 7.68
N GLY A 413 -20.49 4.72 7.00
CA GLY A 413 -20.26 5.88 6.14
C GLY A 413 -19.75 7.12 6.89
N ARG A 414 -19.34 6.98 8.14
CA ARG A 414 -18.82 8.06 9.01
C ARG A 414 -17.41 7.72 9.48
N ALA A 415 -16.67 8.76 9.88
CA ALA A 415 -15.30 8.54 10.34
C ALA A 415 -15.26 8.30 11.86
N GLU A 416 -14.57 7.24 12.27
CA GLU A 416 -14.11 6.97 13.63
C GLU A 416 -12.61 7.22 13.71
N PHE A 417 -12.07 7.22 14.92
CA PHE A 417 -10.62 7.27 15.10
C PHE A 417 -10.12 6.31 16.18
N ALA A 418 -8.93 5.81 15.98
CA ALA A 418 -8.31 4.85 16.88
C ALA A 418 -6.97 5.36 17.41
N ALA A 419 -6.60 4.91 18.60
CA ALA A 419 -5.27 5.15 19.16
C ALA A 419 -4.80 4.00 20.05
N ALA A 420 -3.49 3.77 20.04
CA ALA A 420 -2.81 2.97 21.03
C ALA A 420 -2.79 3.70 22.37
N GLY A 421 -2.92 2.95 23.44
CA GLY A 421 -2.72 3.40 24.81
C GLY A 421 -1.94 2.36 25.62
N SER A 422 -1.65 2.65 26.88
CA SER A 422 -0.99 1.70 27.75
C SER A 422 -1.85 0.45 27.90
N SER A 423 -1.33 -0.68 27.41
CA SER A 423 -1.99 -1.98 27.45
C SER A 423 -3.35 -2.04 26.76
N SER A 424 -3.63 -1.13 25.83
CA SER A 424 -4.90 -1.13 25.08
C SER A 424 -4.74 -0.53 23.69
N TYR A 425 -5.62 -0.98 22.79
CA TYR A 425 -5.89 -0.32 21.52
C TYR A 425 -7.39 -0.04 21.45
N THR A 426 -7.76 1.22 21.19
CA THR A 426 -9.12 1.73 21.37
C THR A 426 -9.60 2.46 20.13
N VAL A 427 -10.80 2.14 19.66
CA VAL A 427 -11.54 2.88 18.63
C VAL A 427 -12.62 3.72 19.28
N PHE A 428 -12.55 5.02 19.02
CA PHE A 428 -13.50 6.02 19.48
C PHE A 428 -14.52 6.27 18.37
N ASP A 429 -15.79 6.19 18.75
CA ASP A 429 -16.91 6.40 17.85
C ASP A 429 -17.88 7.39 18.48
N PRO A 430 -18.02 8.59 17.89
CA PRO A 430 -18.95 9.60 18.40
C PRO A 430 -20.41 9.17 18.39
N ASP A 431 -20.78 8.19 17.56
CA ASP A 431 -22.14 7.67 17.41
C ASP A 431 -22.53 6.69 18.52
N CYS A 432 -21.58 6.07 19.21
CA CYS A 432 -21.84 5.10 20.27
C CYS A 432 -22.34 5.76 21.56
N VAL A 433 -23.60 6.18 21.54
CA VAL A 433 -24.32 6.82 22.64
C VAL A 433 -25.61 6.08 23.00
N ALA A 434 -26.22 6.41 24.13
CA ALA A 434 -27.49 5.81 24.53
C ALA A 434 -28.58 6.09 23.49
N GLY A 435 -29.21 5.01 22.97
CA GLY A 435 -30.27 5.11 21.98
C GLY A 435 -29.78 5.21 20.52
N ALA A 436 -28.50 5.03 20.27
CA ALA A 436 -27.94 4.93 18.92
C ALA A 436 -28.58 3.76 18.13
N GLU A 437 -28.75 3.93 16.82
CA GLU A 437 -29.19 2.86 15.95
C GLU A 437 -28.04 1.82 15.78
N ASP A 438 -28.39 0.53 15.71
CA ASP A 438 -27.41 -0.57 15.58
C ASP A 438 -26.47 -0.42 14.35
N LYS A 439 -26.89 0.30 13.32
CA LYS A 439 -26.09 0.56 12.12
C LYS A 439 -24.96 1.57 12.36
N PHE A 440 -25.13 2.49 13.31
CA PHE A 440 -24.17 3.53 13.67
C PHE A 440 -23.34 3.19 14.91
N CYS A 441 -23.75 2.19 15.69
CA CYS A 441 -22.98 1.66 16.81
C CYS A 441 -23.26 0.16 16.94
N PRO A 442 -22.64 -0.68 16.09
CA PRO A 442 -22.90 -2.12 16.09
C PRO A 442 -22.48 -2.81 17.40
N SER A 443 -21.56 -2.23 18.14
CA SER A 443 -21.13 -2.69 19.45
C SER A 443 -22.17 -2.48 20.55
N LYS A 444 -23.19 -1.61 20.33
CA LYS A 444 -24.23 -1.21 21.28
C LYS A 444 -23.66 -0.57 22.56
N ARG A 445 -22.48 -0.05 22.50
CA ARG A 445 -21.85 0.70 23.59
C ARG A 445 -22.51 2.06 23.73
N THR A 446 -22.36 2.67 24.89
CA THR A 446 -22.94 3.98 25.19
C THR A 446 -21.91 4.96 25.77
N ASP A 447 -20.65 4.57 25.71
CA ASP A 447 -19.51 5.29 26.26
C ASP A 447 -18.64 5.95 25.17
N ARG A 448 -19.18 6.06 23.96
CA ARG A 448 -18.54 6.66 22.78
C ARG A 448 -17.27 5.92 22.33
N LEU A 449 -17.22 4.63 22.59
CA LEU A 449 -16.20 3.71 22.05
C LEU A 449 -16.90 2.72 21.15
N LEU A 450 -16.35 2.49 19.96
CA LEU A 450 -16.78 1.34 19.16
C LEU A 450 -16.33 0.06 19.85
N TRP A 451 -15.04 0.00 20.20
CA TRP A 451 -14.48 -1.09 21.01
C TRP A 451 -13.14 -0.68 21.64
N SER A 452 -12.67 -1.47 22.60
CA SER A 452 -11.33 -1.34 23.18
C SER A 452 -10.81 -2.72 23.55
N ASN A 453 -9.62 -3.07 23.08
CA ASN A 453 -8.96 -4.33 23.33
C ASN A 453 -7.67 -4.15 24.12
N LEU A 454 -7.34 -5.17 24.92
CA LEU A 454 -6.07 -5.20 25.61
C LEU A 454 -4.91 -5.52 24.66
N SER A 455 -3.75 -4.98 24.94
CA SER A 455 -2.50 -5.18 24.22
C SER A 455 -1.32 -5.34 25.18
N GLN A 456 -0.13 -5.67 24.65
CA GLN A 456 1.11 -5.73 25.41
C GLN A 456 1.96 -4.47 25.21
N ASP A 457 1.38 -3.30 25.06
CA ASP A 457 2.11 -2.04 25.00
C ASP A 457 2.18 -1.43 26.40
N VAL A 458 3.24 -1.74 27.13
CA VAL A 458 3.42 -1.32 28.54
C VAL A 458 4.59 -0.36 28.74
N SER A 459 5.41 -0.13 27.72
CA SER A 459 6.59 0.75 27.82
C SER A 459 6.30 2.17 27.40
N SER A 460 6.22 2.45 26.08
CA SER A 460 6.09 3.81 25.55
C SER A 460 4.64 4.24 25.34
N ASN A 461 3.79 3.32 24.91
CA ASN A 461 2.37 3.49 24.55
C ASN A 461 2.10 4.66 23.58
N ILE A 462 3.00 4.85 22.62
CA ILE A 462 2.91 5.92 21.60
C ILE A 462 3.01 5.40 20.17
N THR A 463 2.94 4.08 19.98
CA THR A 463 2.93 3.45 18.65
C THR A 463 1.68 3.86 17.87
N GLY A 464 1.86 4.10 16.57
CA GLY A 464 0.77 4.34 15.65
C GLY A 464 0.07 3.05 15.21
N SER A 465 -0.89 3.22 14.34
CA SER A 465 -1.62 2.14 13.68
C SER A 465 -1.94 2.54 12.24
N SER A 466 -2.43 1.58 11.47
CA SER A 466 -2.98 1.84 10.14
C SER A 466 -4.30 1.09 9.94
N LEU A 467 -5.00 1.44 8.87
CA LEU A 467 -6.25 0.83 8.45
C LEU A 467 -6.13 0.34 7.01
N PHE A 468 -6.85 -0.74 6.71
CA PHE A 468 -7.05 -1.18 5.34
C PHE A 468 -8.24 -2.14 5.27
N ASP A 469 -9.09 -1.99 4.27
CA ASP A 469 -10.14 -2.94 3.92
C ASP A 469 -9.53 -4.03 3.02
N PHE A 470 -9.12 -5.15 3.62
CA PHE A 470 -8.39 -6.21 2.91
C PHE A 470 -9.29 -7.02 1.97
N GLU A 471 -10.56 -7.16 2.29
CA GLU A 471 -11.52 -7.93 1.53
C GLU A 471 -12.31 -7.09 0.51
N GLY A 472 -12.28 -5.77 0.62
CA GLY A 472 -13.05 -4.87 -0.22
C GLY A 472 -14.54 -4.88 0.08
N ASP A 473 -14.92 -5.16 1.33
CA ASP A 473 -16.31 -5.26 1.77
C ASP A 473 -16.86 -3.96 2.36
N GLY A 474 -15.99 -2.94 2.45
CA GLY A 474 -16.28 -1.62 3.01
C GLY A 474 -15.99 -1.49 4.49
N THR A 475 -15.71 -2.59 5.20
CA THR A 475 -15.29 -2.57 6.60
C THR A 475 -13.77 -2.55 6.66
N ALA A 476 -13.18 -1.53 7.27
CA ALA A 476 -11.73 -1.46 7.35
C ALA A 476 -11.19 -2.24 8.56
N GLU A 477 -10.18 -3.09 8.34
CA GLU A 477 -9.45 -3.76 9.41
C GLU A 477 -8.43 -2.81 10.04
N ALA A 478 -8.38 -2.82 11.38
CA ALA A 478 -7.36 -2.11 12.12
C ALA A 478 -6.10 -2.95 12.26
N ILE A 479 -4.94 -2.34 12.03
CA ILE A 479 -3.65 -3.01 12.11
C ILE A 479 -2.82 -2.32 13.19
N TYR A 480 -2.48 -3.08 14.22
CA TYR A 480 -1.69 -2.58 15.34
C TYR A 480 -0.66 -3.62 15.78
N ALA A 481 0.58 -3.18 15.95
CA ALA A 481 1.67 -3.99 16.46
C ALA A 481 2.11 -3.44 17.82
N ASP A 482 1.92 -4.24 18.87
CA ASP A 482 2.38 -3.91 20.22
C ASP A 482 3.83 -4.41 20.47
N GLU A 483 4.27 -4.50 21.70
CA GLU A 483 5.62 -4.94 22.05
C GLU A 483 5.89 -6.41 21.71
N CYS A 484 4.84 -7.24 21.53
CA CYS A 484 4.94 -8.70 21.45
C CYS A 484 4.26 -9.31 20.22
N PHE A 485 3.18 -8.71 19.74
CA PHE A 485 2.38 -9.25 18.67
C PHE A 485 1.92 -8.17 17.68
N ALA A 486 2.00 -8.49 16.40
CA ALA A 486 1.34 -7.73 15.36
C ALA A 486 -0.03 -8.36 15.08
N ARG A 487 -1.10 -7.54 15.09
CA ARG A 487 -2.48 -8.00 14.98
C ARG A 487 -3.24 -7.25 13.90
N ILE A 488 -4.18 -7.99 13.30
CA ILE A 488 -5.25 -7.43 12.47
C ILE A 488 -6.55 -7.63 13.25
N TYR A 489 -7.31 -6.57 13.41
CA TYR A 489 -8.59 -6.54 14.12
C TYR A 489 -9.71 -6.25 13.14
N SER A 490 -10.83 -6.93 13.27
CA SER A 490 -12.07 -6.48 12.63
C SER A 490 -12.38 -5.04 13.06
N GLY A 491 -12.50 -4.12 12.12
CA GLY A 491 -12.82 -2.73 12.45
C GLY A 491 -14.13 -2.62 13.21
N LYS A 492 -15.14 -3.35 12.78
CA LYS A 492 -16.48 -3.33 13.35
C LYS A 492 -16.59 -3.90 14.77
N THR A 493 -15.86 -4.98 15.07
CA THR A 493 -16.06 -5.74 16.32
C THR A 493 -14.86 -5.72 17.26
N GLY A 494 -13.68 -5.35 16.76
CA GLY A 494 -12.42 -5.48 17.48
C GLY A 494 -11.94 -6.93 17.63
N GLU A 495 -12.60 -7.93 17.03
CA GLU A 495 -12.11 -9.31 17.08
C GLU A 495 -10.73 -9.39 16.41
N ILE A 496 -9.79 -10.08 17.05
CA ILE A 496 -8.47 -10.30 16.45
C ILE A 496 -8.60 -11.39 15.39
N LEU A 497 -8.48 -10.98 14.13
CA LEU A 497 -8.57 -11.86 12.96
C LEU A 497 -7.26 -12.59 12.71
N PHE A 498 -6.13 -11.93 12.99
CA PHE A 498 -4.79 -12.46 12.84
C PHE A 498 -3.88 -11.94 13.94
N SER A 499 -2.96 -12.79 14.39
CA SER A 499 -1.89 -12.44 15.32
C SER A 499 -0.63 -13.21 14.98
N GLN A 500 0.50 -12.54 15.06
CA GLN A 500 1.81 -13.15 14.83
C GLN A 500 2.85 -12.53 15.77
N ALA A 501 3.81 -13.35 16.24
CA ALA A 501 4.90 -12.87 17.06
C ALA A 501 5.62 -11.68 16.41
N HIS A 502 5.82 -10.65 17.18
CA HIS A 502 6.48 -9.41 16.85
C HIS A 502 7.40 -9.00 18.00
N SER A 503 8.26 -8.03 17.84
CA SER A 503 8.90 -7.36 18.94
C SER A 503 9.18 -5.92 18.61
N SER A 504 8.86 -5.03 19.54
CA SER A 504 9.06 -3.61 19.41
C SER A 504 9.30 -2.95 20.76
N CYS A 505 9.88 -1.76 20.70
CA CYS A 505 9.93 -0.80 21.81
C CYS A 505 8.72 0.15 21.77
N THR A 506 7.83 -0.03 20.80
CA THR A 506 6.57 0.73 20.63
C THR A 506 6.74 2.24 20.68
N TRP A 507 7.62 2.77 19.83
CA TRP A 507 7.74 4.21 19.60
C TRP A 507 6.79 4.67 18.47
N ASN A 508 7.28 5.37 17.45
CA ASN A 508 6.40 5.93 16.42
C ASN A 508 6.29 5.04 15.16
N GLU A 509 6.89 3.86 15.17
CA GLU A 509 6.70 2.89 14.11
C GLU A 509 5.29 2.31 14.13
N TYR A 510 4.78 2.01 12.96
CA TYR A 510 3.55 1.24 12.81
C TYR A 510 3.56 0.42 11.52
N PRO A 511 2.80 -0.68 11.47
CA PRO A 511 2.62 -1.46 10.25
C PRO A 511 1.95 -0.63 9.15
N VAL A 512 2.34 -0.84 7.90
CA VAL A 512 1.75 -0.16 6.75
C VAL A 512 1.26 -1.16 5.70
N VAL A 513 0.25 -0.77 4.94
CA VAL A 513 -0.28 -1.56 3.82
C VAL A 513 -0.01 -0.85 2.52
N ALA A 514 0.64 -1.55 1.58
CA ALA A 514 0.90 -1.06 0.23
C ALA A 514 1.12 -2.23 -0.74
N ASP A 515 0.90 -2.00 -2.03
CA ASP A 515 1.37 -2.92 -3.06
C ASP A 515 2.89 -2.77 -3.21
N VAL A 516 3.65 -3.67 -2.62
CA VAL A 516 5.12 -3.68 -2.72
C VAL A 516 5.66 -4.46 -3.92
N VAL A 517 4.79 -5.17 -4.61
CA VAL A 517 5.15 -6.01 -5.77
C VAL A 517 4.96 -5.27 -7.08
N GLY A 518 4.01 -4.35 -7.13
CA GLY A 518 3.54 -3.67 -8.33
C GLY A 518 2.55 -4.52 -9.13
N ASN A 519 1.89 -5.49 -8.48
CA ASN A 519 0.92 -6.41 -9.09
C ASN A 519 -0.52 -6.14 -8.67
N PHE A 520 -0.77 -4.97 -8.11
CA PHE A 520 -2.10 -4.53 -7.61
C PHE A 520 -2.65 -5.41 -6.49
N ARG A 521 -1.78 -6.07 -5.70
CA ARG A 521 -2.18 -6.83 -4.51
C ARG A 521 -1.52 -6.24 -3.28
N SER A 522 -2.34 -5.90 -2.31
CA SER A 522 -1.84 -5.33 -1.06
C SER A 522 -0.96 -6.31 -0.28
N LYS A 523 0.00 -5.74 0.43
CA LYS A 523 0.85 -6.45 1.37
C LYS A 523 0.93 -5.64 2.66
N LEU A 524 1.05 -6.33 3.78
CA LEU A 524 1.23 -5.74 5.10
C LEU A 524 2.71 -5.79 5.49
N ILE A 525 3.33 -4.65 5.76
CA ILE A 525 4.72 -4.53 6.20
C ILE A 525 4.75 -4.25 7.69
N VAL A 526 5.42 -5.10 8.47
CA VAL A 526 5.55 -5.00 9.93
C VAL A 526 7.02 -4.78 10.28
N PRO A 527 7.39 -3.60 10.82
CA PRO A 527 8.73 -3.32 11.32
C PRO A 527 8.97 -3.99 12.67
N SER A 528 10.21 -4.35 13.00
CA SER A 528 10.57 -4.99 14.28
C SER A 528 11.91 -4.52 14.80
N ASN A 529 12.03 -4.51 16.14
CA ASN A 529 13.29 -4.30 16.85
C ASN A 529 13.35 -5.19 18.10
N GLU A 530 14.56 -5.56 18.54
CA GLU A 530 14.77 -6.50 19.64
C GLU A 530 15.37 -5.87 20.90
N ASN A 531 15.54 -4.55 20.92
CA ASN A 531 16.38 -3.88 21.91
C ASN A 531 15.69 -3.55 23.23
N CYS A 532 14.39 -3.77 23.33
CA CYS A 532 13.64 -3.56 24.58
C CYS A 532 13.74 -4.73 25.56
N SER A 533 13.72 -4.42 26.83
CA SER A 533 13.65 -5.41 27.92
C SER A 533 12.20 -5.83 28.20
N VAL A 534 11.39 -5.99 27.19
CA VAL A 534 10.00 -6.41 27.33
C VAL A 534 9.92 -7.91 27.54
N SER A 535 9.07 -8.34 28.47
CA SER A 535 8.76 -9.74 28.71
C SER A 535 7.44 -10.08 28.04
N CYS A 536 7.51 -10.80 26.92
CA CYS A 536 6.33 -11.23 26.19
C CYS A 536 5.74 -12.54 26.71
N PRO A 537 4.40 -12.68 26.73
CA PRO A 537 3.77 -13.95 27.05
C PRO A 537 4.11 -15.00 25.98
N ALA A 538 4.22 -16.27 26.40
CA ALA A 538 4.56 -17.37 25.49
C ALA A 538 3.54 -17.57 24.35
N VAL A 539 2.29 -17.14 24.57
CA VAL A 539 1.18 -17.21 23.61
C VAL A 539 0.41 -15.91 23.72
N ASP A 540 -0.08 -15.39 22.60
CA ASP A 540 -0.95 -14.20 22.60
C ASP A 540 -2.22 -14.48 23.43
N PRO A 541 -2.40 -13.81 24.57
CA PRO A 541 -3.51 -14.11 25.48
C PRO A 541 -4.86 -13.61 24.93
N TYR A 542 -4.86 -12.78 23.90
CA TYR A 542 -6.06 -12.14 23.37
C TYR A 542 -6.51 -12.75 22.03
N PHE A 543 -5.63 -13.47 21.34
CA PHE A 543 -5.94 -14.17 20.10
C PHE A 543 -6.58 -15.53 20.38
N LYS A 544 -7.79 -15.73 19.86
CA LYS A 544 -8.58 -16.96 20.11
C LYS A 544 -8.13 -18.18 19.29
N GLY A 545 -7.29 -17.95 18.28
CA GLY A 545 -6.79 -19.00 17.38
C GLY A 545 -7.19 -18.76 15.91
N LEU A 546 -6.52 -19.47 15.01
CA LEU A 546 -6.79 -19.38 13.57
C LEU A 546 -8.24 -19.73 13.26
N ARG A 547 -8.91 -18.84 12.52
CA ARG A 547 -10.30 -19.00 12.09
C ARG A 547 -10.36 -19.84 10.82
N CYS A 548 -11.52 -20.42 10.57
CA CYS A 548 -11.80 -21.19 9.36
C CYS A 548 -13.29 -21.23 9.04
N THR A 549 -13.62 -21.37 7.77
CA THR A 549 -14.95 -21.77 7.26
C THR A 549 -14.92 -23.22 6.81
N THR A 550 -13.80 -23.63 6.24
CA THR A 550 -13.54 -25.01 5.78
C THR A 550 -12.18 -25.49 6.27
N SER A 551 -11.91 -26.78 6.16
CA SER A 551 -10.59 -27.32 6.49
C SER A 551 -9.48 -26.83 5.56
N ALA A 552 -9.82 -26.31 4.38
CA ALA A 552 -8.84 -25.71 3.45
C ALA A 552 -8.26 -24.38 3.98
N ASP A 553 -8.99 -23.69 4.85
CA ASP A 553 -8.53 -22.45 5.48
C ASP A 553 -7.46 -22.70 6.56
N CYS A 554 -7.31 -23.95 6.98
CA CYS A 554 -6.42 -24.31 8.08
C CYS A 554 -5.05 -24.82 7.58
N PRO A 555 -3.96 -24.52 8.31
CA PRO A 555 -2.66 -25.12 8.02
C PRO A 555 -2.76 -26.65 7.90
N ASN A 556 -2.04 -27.23 6.94
CA ASN A 556 -2.02 -28.69 6.70
C ASN A 556 -3.42 -29.33 6.53
N ALA A 557 -4.44 -28.54 6.13
CA ALA A 557 -5.83 -28.99 5.98
C ALA A 557 -6.38 -29.72 7.22
N ILE A 558 -5.94 -29.32 8.42
CA ILE A 558 -6.50 -29.82 9.68
C ILE A 558 -7.98 -29.45 9.81
N GLY A 559 -8.70 -30.15 10.68
CA GLY A 559 -10.14 -29.98 10.77
C GLY A 559 -10.60 -28.59 11.17
N CYS A 560 -11.53 -28.00 10.42
CA CYS A 560 -12.29 -26.82 10.82
C CYS A 560 -13.53 -27.23 11.60
N ASN A 561 -13.63 -26.78 12.85
CA ASN A 561 -14.80 -27.06 13.65
C ASN A 561 -15.20 -25.83 14.48
N GLN A 562 -16.49 -25.47 14.37
CA GLN A 562 -17.06 -24.30 15.05
C GLN A 562 -16.28 -23.00 14.78
N GLY A 563 -15.81 -22.82 13.52
CA GLY A 563 -15.15 -21.61 13.08
C GLY A 563 -13.66 -21.50 13.45
N TYR A 564 -13.05 -22.57 13.97
CA TYR A 564 -11.62 -22.58 14.36
C TYR A 564 -10.88 -23.82 13.84
N CYS A 565 -9.64 -23.63 13.44
CA CYS A 565 -8.71 -24.70 13.10
C CYS A 565 -8.35 -25.53 14.33
N ARG A 566 -8.69 -26.82 14.32
CA ARG A 566 -8.51 -27.74 15.45
C ARG A 566 -7.27 -28.60 15.27
N CYS A 567 -6.39 -28.54 16.23
CA CYS A 567 -5.09 -29.21 16.18
C CYS A 567 -4.93 -30.27 17.27
N THR A 568 -3.97 -31.18 17.05
CA THR A 568 -3.57 -32.22 18.01
C THR A 568 -2.13 -32.00 18.50
N GLY A 569 -1.33 -31.27 17.74
CA GLY A 569 0.05 -30.89 18.08
C GLY A 569 0.50 -29.63 17.35
N ASP A 570 1.62 -29.06 17.77
CA ASP A 570 2.14 -27.80 17.24
C ASP A 570 2.47 -27.90 15.72
N ALA A 571 2.85 -29.09 15.23
CA ALA A 571 3.11 -29.32 13.82
C ALA A 571 1.89 -29.10 12.93
N ASP A 572 0.68 -29.35 13.46
CA ASP A 572 -0.57 -29.15 12.74
C ASP A 572 -0.82 -27.67 12.38
N CYS A 573 -0.29 -26.75 13.23
CA CYS A 573 -0.53 -25.32 13.13
C CYS A 573 0.50 -24.58 12.27
N ASN A 574 1.57 -25.24 11.84
CA ASN A 574 2.68 -24.59 11.16
C ASN A 574 2.90 -25.19 9.79
N THR A 575 2.83 -24.35 8.77
CA THR A 575 3.27 -24.66 7.40
C THR A 575 4.52 -23.83 7.09
N GLN A 576 5.24 -24.19 6.05
CA GLN A 576 6.37 -23.42 5.59
C GLN A 576 5.95 -21.99 5.16
N SER A 577 4.77 -21.84 4.59
CA SER A 577 4.19 -20.57 4.16
C SER A 577 3.73 -19.69 5.32
N VAL A 578 3.17 -20.28 6.39
CA VAL A 578 2.79 -19.52 7.60
C VAL A 578 4.02 -19.06 8.41
N GLY A 579 5.20 -19.60 8.10
CA GLY A 579 6.48 -19.15 8.69
C GLY A 579 6.67 -19.57 10.15
N GLY A 580 5.88 -20.51 10.62
CA GLY A 580 5.89 -20.95 12.02
C GLY A 580 5.28 -19.89 12.97
N GLY A 581 5.32 -20.15 14.25
CA GLY A 581 4.87 -19.21 15.27
C GLY A 581 3.45 -19.45 15.76
N PHE A 582 2.88 -20.61 15.46
CA PHE A 582 1.63 -21.07 16.07
C PHE A 582 1.86 -22.32 16.92
N VAL A 583 1.09 -22.45 17.98
CA VAL A 583 1.11 -23.60 18.88
C VAL A 583 -0.30 -24.12 19.13
N CYS A 584 -0.41 -25.42 19.27
CA CYS A 584 -1.66 -26.09 19.56
C CYS A 584 -1.97 -26.04 21.05
N ARG A 585 -2.95 -25.25 21.46
CA ARG A 585 -3.30 -25.05 22.88
C ARG A 585 -4.80 -25.22 23.12
N ALA A 586 -5.14 -25.46 24.38
CA ALA A 586 -6.51 -25.46 24.82
C ALA A 586 -7.21 -24.15 24.43
N PRO A 587 -8.50 -24.22 24.03
CA PRO A 587 -9.22 -23.03 23.57
C PRO A 587 -9.33 -22.00 24.69
N THR A 588 -9.16 -20.73 24.35
CA THR A 588 -9.36 -19.60 25.28
C THR A 588 -10.86 -19.38 25.53
N ALA A 589 -11.17 -18.60 26.57
CA ALA A 589 -12.55 -18.27 26.91
C ALA A 589 -13.31 -17.66 25.70
N GLY A 590 -14.53 -18.13 25.47
CA GLY A 590 -15.38 -17.71 24.36
C GLY A 590 -15.17 -18.48 23.04
N VAL A 591 -14.19 -19.38 22.98
CA VAL A 591 -14.03 -20.30 21.83
C VAL A 591 -14.93 -21.52 22.06
N PRO A 592 -15.84 -21.83 21.13
CA PRO A 592 -16.73 -22.99 21.29
C PRO A 592 -15.96 -24.31 21.22
N GLY A 593 -16.42 -25.32 21.99
CA GLY A 593 -15.83 -26.66 22.03
C GLY A 593 -14.58 -26.78 22.91
N THR A 594 -14.08 -28.01 23.04
CA THR A 594 -12.95 -28.35 23.93
C THR A 594 -11.66 -28.74 23.20
N ALA A 595 -11.74 -28.91 21.87
CA ALA A 595 -10.56 -29.26 21.07
C ALA A 595 -9.61 -28.09 20.96
N ASN A 596 -8.31 -28.35 21.01
CA ASN A 596 -7.26 -27.33 20.90
C ASN A 596 -7.35 -26.50 19.62
N THR A 597 -6.87 -25.26 19.68
CA THR A 597 -6.80 -24.32 18.57
C THR A 597 -5.35 -23.88 18.30
N CYS A 598 -5.09 -23.48 17.08
CA CYS A 598 -3.80 -22.91 16.67
C CYS A 598 -3.69 -21.46 17.14
N GLN A 599 -2.94 -21.19 18.18
CA GLN A 599 -2.75 -19.87 18.80
C GLN A 599 -1.38 -19.30 18.48
N ALA A 600 -1.29 -17.96 18.34
CA ALA A 600 -0.03 -17.28 18.05
C ALA A 600 0.94 -17.40 19.23
N ALA A 601 2.13 -17.93 18.99
CA ALA A 601 3.19 -18.09 19.99
C ALA A 601 4.28 -17.04 19.82
N PHE A 602 4.78 -16.53 20.94
CA PHE A 602 5.98 -15.70 20.94
C PHE A 602 7.22 -16.58 20.78
N THR A 603 7.77 -16.61 19.58
CA THR A 603 8.91 -17.46 19.21
C THR A 603 10.27 -16.78 19.40
N GLY A 604 10.29 -15.61 20.04
CA GLY A 604 11.48 -14.80 20.28
C GLY A 604 11.41 -13.42 19.62
N LYS A 605 12.35 -12.57 20.01
CA LYS A 605 12.46 -11.21 19.46
C LYS A 605 12.85 -11.21 18.01
N ARG A 606 12.43 -10.18 17.29
CA ARG A 606 12.59 -10.01 15.85
C ARG A 606 13.30 -8.70 15.52
N THR A 607 13.91 -8.65 14.33
CA THR A 607 14.54 -7.43 13.78
C THR A 607 14.15 -7.26 12.33
N GLY A 608 14.32 -6.05 11.81
CA GLY A 608 14.06 -5.74 10.42
C GLY A 608 12.58 -5.60 10.09
N ILE A 609 12.16 -6.16 8.97
CA ILE A 609 10.75 -6.16 8.56
C ILE A 609 10.29 -7.55 8.14
N ARG A 610 8.99 -7.78 8.31
CA ARG A 610 8.26 -8.87 7.66
C ARG A 610 7.16 -8.31 6.79
N VAL A 611 7.00 -8.89 5.62
CA VAL A 611 5.95 -8.57 4.68
C VAL A 611 4.99 -9.76 4.62
N PHE A 612 3.71 -9.49 4.83
CA PHE A 612 2.66 -10.50 4.75
C PHE A 612 1.81 -10.25 3.51
N GLY A 613 1.32 -11.33 2.92
CA GLY A 613 0.29 -11.35 1.88
C GLY A 613 -0.76 -12.39 2.20
N ASP A 614 -1.86 -12.42 1.49
CA ASP A 614 -2.84 -13.50 1.65
C ASP A 614 -2.37 -14.76 0.91
N GLY A 615 -2.45 -15.92 1.58
CA GLY A 615 -2.00 -17.19 1.02
C GLY A 615 -2.81 -17.72 -0.16
N ALA A 616 -4.04 -17.22 -0.33
CA ALA A 616 -4.90 -17.49 -1.48
C ALA A 616 -5.04 -16.25 -2.38
N ASP A 617 -4.18 -15.24 -2.18
CA ASP A 617 -4.12 -13.98 -2.92
C ASP A 617 -5.48 -13.23 -2.95
N ARG A 618 -6.21 -13.24 -1.84
CA ARG A 618 -7.57 -12.66 -1.74
C ARG A 618 -7.59 -11.16 -1.48
N TRP A 619 -6.49 -10.60 -0.96
CA TRP A 619 -6.44 -9.20 -0.60
C TRP A 619 -6.60 -8.30 -1.82
N VAL A 620 -7.40 -7.25 -1.66
CA VAL A 620 -7.69 -6.30 -2.73
C VAL A 620 -6.48 -5.44 -3.09
N ALA A 621 -6.59 -4.69 -4.17
CA ALA A 621 -5.56 -3.77 -4.60
C ALA A 621 -5.33 -2.64 -3.59
N SER A 622 -4.09 -2.18 -3.48
CA SER A 622 -3.72 -0.95 -2.77
C SER A 622 -2.78 -0.09 -3.62
N ARG A 623 -2.60 1.16 -3.23
CA ARG A 623 -1.58 2.01 -3.84
C ARG A 623 -0.18 1.45 -3.56
N PRO A 624 0.76 1.58 -4.50
CA PRO A 624 2.15 1.14 -4.35
C PRO A 624 3.00 2.17 -3.58
N LEU A 625 2.41 2.85 -2.61
CA LEU A 625 3.01 4.01 -1.96
C LEU A 625 2.62 4.10 -0.48
N TRP A 626 3.60 4.48 0.34
CA TRP A 626 3.47 5.04 1.68
C TRP A 626 4.62 6.02 1.89
N SER A 627 4.37 7.33 1.79
CA SER A 627 5.44 8.31 1.59
C SER A 627 6.02 8.92 2.87
N GLN A 628 5.27 8.95 3.97
CA GLN A 628 5.67 9.60 5.22
C GLN A 628 4.85 9.10 6.41
N HIS A 629 5.25 9.44 7.64
CA HIS A 629 4.52 9.05 8.84
C HIS A 629 3.10 9.65 8.90
N THR A 630 2.94 10.90 8.51
CA THR A 630 1.63 11.58 8.45
C THR A 630 0.95 11.36 7.10
N TYR A 631 0.91 10.10 6.66
CA TYR A 631 0.42 9.74 5.34
C TYR A 631 -1.07 10.10 5.17
N SER A 632 -1.35 10.78 4.08
CA SER A 632 -2.68 11.10 3.59
C SER A 632 -2.72 10.80 2.08
N ILE A 633 -3.76 10.14 1.63
CA ILE A 633 -3.88 9.61 0.26
C ILE A 633 -3.64 10.67 -0.81
N THR A 634 -4.22 11.84 -0.64
CA THR A 634 -4.23 12.88 -1.68
C THR A 634 -2.99 13.76 -1.68
N SER A 635 -2.11 13.61 -0.66
CA SER A 635 -0.90 14.45 -0.51
C SER A 635 0.22 14.08 -1.48
N VAL A 636 0.10 12.98 -2.21
CA VAL A 636 1.14 12.43 -3.07
C VAL A 636 0.52 11.50 -4.12
N ASP A 637 1.06 11.46 -5.33
CA ASP A 637 0.64 10.49 -6.35
C ASP A 637 1.38 9.14 -6.23
N ASP A 638 1.01 8.14 -7.04
CA ASP A 638 1.59 6.79 -6.97
C ASP A 638 3.08 6.72 -7.39
N LYS A 639 3.63 7.79 -7.91
CA LYS A 639 5.04 7.92 -8.31
C LYS A 639 5.88 8.74 -7.33
N GLY A 640 5.26 9.25 -6.26
CA GLY A 640 5.92 10.12 -5.29
C GLY A 640 5.90 11.60 -5.64
N ILE A 641 5.13 12.00 -6.67
CA ILE A 641 5.01 13.42 -7.04
C ILE A 641 4.06 14.12 -6.07
N ILE A 642 4.51 15.24 -5.53
CA ILE A 642 3.72 16.07 -4.62
C ILE A 642 2.84 17.02 -5.45
N PRO A 643 1.51 17.01 -5.28
CA PRO A 643 0.63 17.89 -6.02
C PRO A 643 0.80 19.35 -5.57
N LYS A 644 0.61 20.28 -6.50
CA LYS A 644 0.48 21.70 -6.16
C LYS A 644 -0.71 21.90 -5.23
N THR A 645 -0.60 22.86 -4.29
CA THR A 645 -1.71 23.19 -3.39
C THR A 645 -3.01 23.45 -4.12
N SER A 646 -2.99 24.16 -5.26
CA SER A 646 -4.17 24.42 -6.09
C SER A 646 -4.76 23.17 -6.75
N GLN A 647 -4.03 22.08 -6.79
CA GLN A 647 -4.43 20.80 -7.39
C GLN A 647 -4.64 19.70 -6.34
N TRP A 648 -4.34 20.02 -5.08
CA TRP A 648 -4.43 19.08 -3.97
C TRP A 648 -5.89 18.89 -3.55
N ALA A 649 -6.40 17.69 -3.72
CA ALA A 649 -7.70 17.32 -3.19
C ALA A 649 -7.58 17.03 -1.69
N ARG A 650 -8.52 17.50 -0.89
CA ARG A 650 -8.62 17.10 0.52
C ARG A 650 -9.22 15.71 0.62
N ASN A 651 -8.68 14.86 1.49
CA ASN A 651 -9.17 13.48 1.63
C ASN A 651 -10.69 13.43 1.82
N TRP A 652 -11.23 14.21 2.75
CA TRP A 652 -12.65 14.20 3.09
C TRP A 652 -13.58 14.78 2.00
N ASP A 653 -13.06 15.48 0.98
CA ASP A 653 -13.83 15.91 -0.19
C ASP A 653 -13.96 14.81 -1.26
N VAL A 654 -13.16 13.76 -1.15
CA VAL A 654 -13.16 12.66 -2.10
C VAL A 654 -13.94 11.48 -1.53
N ALA A 655 -14.96 11.04 -2.23
CA ALA A 655 -15.80 9.94 -1.77
C ALA A 655 -14.97 8.70 -1.39
N GLY A 656 -15.19 8.18 -0.18
CA GLY A 656 -14.47 7.03 0.36
C GLY A 656 -13.08 7.32 0.91
N LEU A 657 -12.61 8.59 0.92
CA LEU A 657 -11.29 8.95 1.44
C LEU A 657 -11.31 9.78 2.72
N ASN A 658 -12.41 9.83 3.45
CA ASN A 658 -12.45 10.53 4.74
C ASN A 658 -11.65 9.74 5.80
N ASN A 659 -10.32 9.71 5.62
CA ASN A 659 -9.41 8.88 6.41
C ASN A 659 -8.05 9.56 6.64
N PHE A 660 -7.26 8.99 7.55
CA PHE A 660 -5.89 9.41 7.84
C PHE A 660 -5.06 8.22 8.33
N ARG A 661 -3.82 8.03 7.82
CA ARG A 661 -2.98 6.83 8.04
C ARG A 661 -3.67 5.55 7.56
N MET A 662 -4.31 5.65 6.43
CA MET A 662 -4.97 4.54 5.74
C MET A 662 -4.52 4.53 4.29
N ASN A 663 -4.24 3.36 3.73
CA ASN A 663 -4.13 3.20 2.28
C ASN A 663 -5.49 2.81 1.73
N VAL A 664 -5.72 3.08 0.47
CA VAL A 664 -6.94 2.70 -0.24
C VAL A 664 -6.59 1.90 -1.48
N GLN A 665 -7.59 1.30 -2.07
CA GLN A 665 -7.47 0.63 -3.34
C GLN A 665 -6.87 1.59 -4.37
N GLY A 666 -5.94 1.09 -5.18
CA GLY A 666 -5.32 1.86 -6.25
C GLY A 666 -6.32 2.27 -7.33
N LYS A 667 -5.82 2.76 -8.45
CA LYS A 667 -6.62 3.16 -9.61
C LYS A 667 -7.33 1.99 -10.31
N VAL A 668 -6.96 0.77 -9.99
CA VAL A 668 -7.52 -0.46 -10.58
C VAL A 668 -8.70 -0.91 -9.73
N SER A 669 -9.76 -1.41 -10.37
CA SER A 669 -10.91 -1.99 -9.65
C SER A 669 -10.42 -3.09 -8.68
N PRO A 670 -11.01 -3.23 -7.49
CA PRO A 670 -10.64 -4.28 -6.53
C PRO A 670 -10.65 -5.68 -7.11
N SER A 671 -11.58 -5.95 -8.04
CA SER A 671 -11.76 -7.23 -8.72
C SER A 671 -10.92 -7.36 -10.00
N ALA A 672 -10.33 -6.27 -10.51
CA ALA A 672 -9.54 -6.34 -11.73
C ALA A 672 -8.31 -7.24 -11.54
N THR A 673 -8.04 -8.07 -12.54
CA THR A 673 -6.90 -8.98 -12.53
C THR A 673 -6.28 -9.10 -13.92
N GLY A 674 -5.00 -9.46 -13.98
CA GLY A 674 -4.34 -9.89 -15.20
C GLY A 674 -4.84 -11.27 -15.64
N ASP A 675 -4.57 -11.62 -16.89
CA ASP A 675 -4.85 -12.94 -17.46
C ASP A 675 -3.83 -13.20 -18.57
N VAL A 676 -2.84 -14.03 -18.28
CA VAL A 676 -1.67 -14.25 -19.17
C VAL A 676 -1.87 -15.51 -19.99
N THR A 677 -2.01 -15.37 -21.30
CA THR A 677 -2.20 -16.52 -22.18
C THR A 677 -0.88 -17.14 -22.66
N ALA A 678 -0.82 -18.47 -22.74
CA ALA A 678 0.39 -19.20 -23.14
C ALA A 678 0.78 -19.01 -24.62
N GLN A 679 -0.15 -18.71 -25.52
CA GLN A 679 0.07 -18.43 -26.94
C GLN A 679 -0.87 -17.31 -27.38
N GLY A 680 -0.36 -16.09 -27.39
CA GLY A 680 -1.13 -14.92 -27.83
C GLY A 680 -0.90 -14.64 -29.32
N GLY A 681 -1.92 -14.79 -30.16
CA GLY A 681 -1.92 -14.32 -31.53
C GLY A 681 -0.96 -15.02 -32.50
N SER A 682 0.05 -15.78 -32.05
CA SER A 682 0.96 -16.55 -32.90
C SER A 682 1.43 -17.82 -32.20
N LYS A 683 1.59 -18.88 -32.98
CA LYS A 683 2.12 -20.16 -32.46
C LYS A 683 3.58 -20.01 -32.03
N GLY A 684 3.94 -20.72 -30.95
CA GLY A 684 5.32 -20.82 -30.50
C GLY A 684 6.23 -21.45 -31.55
N THR A 685 7.52 -21.15 -31.49
CA THR A 685 8.55 -21.67 -32.39
C THR A 685 9.72 -22.29 -31.61
N GLY A 686 10.25 -23.40 -32.12
CA GLY A 686 11.49 -24.01 -31.63
C GLY A 686 12.52 -24.05 -32.77
N VAL A 687 13.73 -23.56 -32.53
CA VAL A 687 14.85 -23.59 -33.47
C VAL A 687 16.00 -24.34 -32.84
N CYS A 688 16.35 -25.49 -33.44
CA CYS A 688 17.36 -26.38 -32.91
C CYS A 688 18.78 -25.97 -33.34
N GLN A 689 19.71 -25.99 -32.40
CA GLN A 689 21.13 -25.70 -32.62
C GLN A 689 22.00 -26.69 -31.82
N GLY A 690 22.38 -27.78 -32.46
CA GLY A 690 23.12 -28.87 -31.79
C GLY A 690 22.28 -29.51 -30.69
N ASN A 691 22.79 -29.48 -29.44
CA ASN A 691 22.09 -30.01 -28.24
C ASN A 691 21.24 -28.96 -27.52
N MET A 692 20.95 -27.85 -28.16
CA MET A 692 20.16 -26.75 -27.60
C MET A 692 18.99 -26.42 -28.52
N VAL A 693 17.90 -25.94 -27.94
CA VAL A 693 16.77 -25.38 -28.67
C VAL A 693 16.53 -23.94 -28.19
N GLN A 694 16.34 -23.02 -29.13
CA GLN A 694 15.84 -21.68 -28.88
C GLN A 694 14.32 -21.74 -29.01
N LEU A 695 13.65 -21.52 -27.90
CA LEU A 695 12.17 -21.49 -27.79
C LEU A 695 11.68 -20.06 -27.75
N SER A 696 10.56 -19.78 -28.42
CA SER A 696 9.95 -18.46 -28.46
C SER A 696 8.44 -18.60 -28.59
N THR A 697 7.70 -17.73 -27.88
CA THR A 697 6.22 -17.66 -27.94
C THR A 697 5.74 -16.24 -27.73
N SER A 698 4.54 -15.93 -28.19
CA SER A 698 3.84 -14.69 -27.85
C SER A 698 2.99 -14.92 -26.62
N ILE A 699 3.03 -13.96 -25.70
CA ILE A 699 2.26 -13.93 -24.45
C ILE A 699 1.40 -12.68 -24.48
N CYS A 700 0.11 -12.82 -24.20
CA CYS A 700 -0.84 -11.70 -24.16
C CYS A 700 -1.47 -11.55 -22.78
N ASN A 701 -1.78 -10.33 -22.38
CA ASN A 701 -2.63 -10.05 -21.23
C ASN A 701 -4.09 -9.88 -21.72
N ARG A 702 -4.96 -10.80 -21.38
CA ARG A 702 -6.39 -10.77 -21.69
C ARG A 702 -7.26 -10.32 -20.53
N GLY A 703 -6.66 -9.98 -19.39
CA GLY A 703 -7.33 -9.48 -18.20
C GLY A 703 -7.78 -8.04 -18.27
N THR A 704 -8.25 -7.52 -17.14
CA THR A 704 -8.70 -6.14 -16.95
C THR A 704 -7.68 -5.29 -16.20
N ALA A 705 -6.68 -5.90 -15.54
CA ALA A 705 -5.54 -5.21 -14.92
C ALA A 705 -4.25 -5.43 -15.72
N PRO A 706 -3.27 -4.53 -15.63
CA PRO A 706 -1.95 -4.76 -16.19
C PRO A 706 -1.24 -5.95 -15.52
N VAL A 707 -0.47 -6.69 -16.33
CA VAL A 707 0.45 -7.73 -15.87
C VAL A 707 1.85 -7.13 -15.71
N VAL A 708 2.50 -7.42 -14.60
CA VAL A 708 3.81 -6.85 -14.29
C VAL A 708 4.91 -7.40 -15.21
N ASP A 709 5.96 -6.62 -15.39
CA ASP A 709 7.18 -7.12 -16.00
C ASP A 709 7.87 -8.17 -15.11
N GLY A 710 8.66 -9.02 -15.71
CA GLY A 710 9.29 -10.14 -15.01
C GLY A 710 8.35 -11.32 -14.77
N THR A 711 7.14 -11.33 -15.35
CA THR A 711 6.24 -12.48 -15.31
C THR A 711 6.92 -13.67 -15.98
N PRO A 712 7.04 -14.83 -15.29
CA PRO A 712 7.78 -15.98 -15.78
C PRO A 712 6.95 -16.83 -16.75
N ILE A 713 7.60 -17.33 -17.78
CA ILE A 713 7.04 -18.26 -18.75
C ILE A 713 7.98 -19.45 -18.86
N SER A 714 7.53 -20.63 -18.47
CA SER A 714 8.31 -21.85 -18.50
C SER A 714 7.96 -22.74 -19.68
N PHE A 715 8.95 -23.46 -20.17
CA PHE A 715 8.85 -24.37 -21.30
C PHE A 715 9.25 -25.80 -20.87
N TYR A 716 8.34 -26.75 -21.07
CA TYR A 716 8.51 -28.13 -20.62
C TYR A 716 8.43 -29.12 -21.78
N GLU A 717 9.30 -30.14 -21.79
CA GLU A 717 9.11 -31.36 -22.57
C GLU A 717 8.69 -32.49 -21.61
N GLY A 718 7.43 -32.90 -21.70
CA GLY A 718 6.82 -33.75 -20.67
C GLY A 718 6.85 -33.09 -19.30
N SER A 719 7.58 -33.68 -18.35
CA SER A 719 7.78 -33.11 -17.01
C SER A 719 9.12 -32.38 -16.84
N GLN A 720 9.97 -32.37 -17.87
CA GLN A 720 11.29 -31.75 -17.80
C GLN A 720 11.20 -30.26 -18.15
N LEU A 721 11.60 -29.39 -17.22
CA LEU A 721 11.80 -27.98 -17.50
C LEU A 721 13.00 -27.80 -18.43
N LEU A 722 12.76 -27.18 -19.58
CA LEU A 722 13.80 -26.83 -20.54
C LEU A 722 14.42 -25.47 -20.24
N CYS A 723 13.59 -24.44 -20.07
CA CYS A 723 14.02 -23.12 -19.68
C CYS A 723 12.82 -22.26 -19.23
N THR A 724 13.12 -21.10 -18.58
CA THR A 724 12.15 -20.08 -18.21
C THR A 724 12.57 -18.75 -18.81
N ALA A 725 11.64 -18.06 -19.48
CA ALA A 725 11.77 -16.69 -19.94
C ALA A 725 11.01 -15.74 -18.99
N LEU A 726 11.36 -14.47 -19.01
CA LEU A 726 10.66 -13.43 -18.28
C LEU A 726 10.16 -12.35 -19.24
N THR A 727 8.97 -11.82 -19.00
CA THR A 727 8.51 -10.61 -19.71
C THR A 727 9.45 -9.45 -19.39
N LYS A 728 9.83 -8.67 -20.40
CA LYS A 728 10.73 -7.52 -20.21
C LYS A 728 10.00 -6.24 -19.83
N GLU A 729 8.73 -6.18 -20.20
CA GLU A 729 7.86 -5.02 -20.01
C GLU A 729 6.54 -5.47 -19.39
N ALA A 730 5.87 -4.57 -18.71
CA ALA A 730 4.52 -4.78 -18.23
C ALA A 730 3.54 -4.79 -19.41
N LEU A 731 2.51 -5.62 -19.31
CA LEU A 731 1.51 -5.79 -20.36
C LEU A 731 0.19 -5.15 -19.94
N SER A 732 -0.22 -4.07 -20.61
CA SER A 732 -1.59 -3.55 -20.49
C SER A 732 -2.62 -4.59 -20.96
N PRO A 733 -3.88 -4.50 -20.52
CA PRO A 733 -4.97 -5.29 -21.09
C PRO A 733 -4.96 -5.26 -22.64
N GLY A 734 -5.01 -6.43 -23.25
CA GLY A 734 -4.98 -6.59 -24.71
C GLY A 734 -3.59 -6.56 -25.36
N VAL A 735 -2.53 -6.23 -24.61
CA VAL A 735 -1.16 -6.14 -25.15
C VAL A 735 -0.47 -7.48 -25.12
N CYS A 736 0.28 -7.79 -26.19
CA CYS A 736 1.09 -9.00 -26.33
C CYS A 736 2.58 -8.68 -26.42
N THR A 737 3.42 -9.58 -25.94
CA THR A 737 4.88 -9.53 -26.10
C THR A 737 5.43 -10.88 -26.49
N VAL A 738 6.64 -10.89 -27.08
CA VAL A 738 7.34 -12.13 -27.40
C VAL A 738 8.41 -12.41 -26.37
N VAL A 739 8.38 -13.61 -25.79
CA VAL A 739 9.40 -14.10 -24.88
C VAL A 739 10.18 -15.23 -25.51
N SER A 740 11.45 -15.39 -25.14
CA SER A 740 12.28 -16.46 -25.64
C SER A 740 13.34 -16.88 -24.62
N CYS A 741 13.66 -18.16 -24.62
CA CYS A 741 14.77 -18.73 -23.86
C CYS A 741 15.43 -19.89 -24.59
N ALA A 742 16.62 -20.31 -24.17
CA ALA A 742 17.31 -21.45 -24.68
C ALA A 742 17.41 -22.58 -23.64
N GLY A 743 17.10 -23.78 -24.04
CA GLY A 743 17.16 -24.96 -23.17
C GLY A 743 17.87 -26.14 -23.83
N PRO A 744 18.28 -27.15 -23.03
CA PRO A 744 18.89 -28.35 -23.56
C PRO A 744 17.86 -29.24 -24.25
N LEU A 745 18.17 -29.70 -25.45
CA LEU A 745 17.38 -30.66 -26.20
C LEU A 745 18.34 -31.62 -26.93
N SER A 746 18.37 -32.88 -26.52
CA SER A 746 19.45 -33.82 -26.90
C SER A 746 19.10 -34.80 -27.98
N GLN A 747 17.89 -34.81 -28.51
CA GLN A 747 17.42 -35.79 -29.50
C GLN A 747 17.02 -35.11 -30.80
N SER A 748 17.21 -35.78 -31.92
CA SER A 748 16.63 -35.37 -33.19
C SER A 748 15.26 -36.01 -33.35
N GLY A 749 14.30 -35.27 -33.92
CA GLY A 749 12.94 -35.76 -34.14
C GLY A 749 11.89 -34.67 -33.92
N THR A 750 10.64 -35.11 -33.82
CA THR A 750 9.53 -34.21 -33.51
C THR A 750 9.38 -34.08 -32.01
N HIS A 751 9.35 -32.85 -31.52
CA HIS A 751 9.25 -32.51 -30.12
C HIS A 751 7.93 -31.77 -29.87
N THR A 752 7.29 -32.09 -28.73
CA THR A 752 6.15 -31.35 -28.22
C THR A 752 6.56 -30.68 -26.90
N VAL A 753 6.52 -29.38 -26.89
CA VAL A 753 6.88 -28.53 -25.73
C VAL A 753 5.65 -27.80 -25.21
N THR A 754 5.35 -28.01 -23.94
CA THR A 754 4.31 -27.28 -23.25
C THR A 754 4.85 -25.93 -22.78
N ILE A 755 4.18 -24.84 -23.16
CA ILE A 755 4.38 -23.49 -22.66
C ILE A 755 3.51 -23.34 -21.44
N ALA A 756 4.04 -22.83 -20.34
CA ALA A 756 3.31 -22.49 -19.13
C ALA A 756 3.54 -21.02 -18.79
N ALA A 757 2.56 -20.18 -19.02
CA ALA A 757 2.56 -18.79 -18.62
C ALA A 757 2.39 -18.64 -17.11
N ASP A 758 2.91 -17.56 -16.53
CA ASP A 758 2.95 -17.28 -15.08
C ASP A 758 3.60 -18.40 -14.24
N ASP A 759 4.45 -19.23 -14.81
CA ASP A 759 5.12 -20.36 -14.17
C ASP A 759 6.64 -20.14 -14.11
N ASN A 760 7.21 -20.15 -12.90
CA ASN A 760 8.65 -19.95 -12.64
C ASN A 760 9.48 -21.26 -12.71
N GLY A 761 8.92 -22.32 -13.25
CA GLY A 761 9.55 -23.66 -13.29
C GLY A 761 9.03 -24.60 -12.20
N SER A 762 8.05 -24.17 -11.39
CA SER A 762 7.42 -24.98 -10.34
C SER A 762 6.29 -25.88 -10.89
N GLY A 763 5.80 -25.60 -12.09
CA GLY A 763 4.65 -26.25 -12.69
C GLY A 763 3.30 -25.65 -12.27
N THR A 764 3.31 -24.54 -11.51
CA THR A 764 2.11 -23.85 -11.00
C THR A 764 2.21 -22.36 -11.25
N GLY A 765 1.07 -21.70 -11.50
CA GLY A 765 0.98 -20.25 -11.61
C GLY A 765 1.43 -19.55 -10.33
N GLN A 766 1.98 -18.36 -10.49
CA GLN A 766 2.48 -17.52 -9.38
C GLN A 766 1.44 -16.52 -8.91
N THR A 767 0.55 -16.09 -9.78
CA THR A 767 -0.54 -15.14 -9.52
C THR A 767 -1.87 -15.80 -9.84
N SER A 768 -2.91 -15.39 -9.15
CA SER A 768 -4.25 -15.85 -9.49
C SER A 768 -4.86 -14.95 -10.56
N GLU A 769 -5.35 -15.56 -11.61
CA GLU A 769 -5.91 -14.92 -12.79
C GLU A 769 -7.42 -15.20 -12.91
N CYS A 770 -8.11 -14.55 -13.82
CA CYS A 770 -9.52 -14.88 -14.04
C CYS A 770 -9.70 -16.16 -14.86
N ASN A 771 -8.70 -16.56 -15.66
CA ASN A 771 -8.71 -17.80 -16.42
C ASN A 771 -7.37 -18.51 -16.34
N GLU A 772 -7.26 -19.49 -15.42
CA GLU A 772 -6.06 -20.33 -15.30
C GLU A 772 -5.95 -21.38 -16.41
N GLY A 773 -7.04 -21.61 -17.15
CA GLY A 773 -7.09 -22.64 -18.21
C GLY A 773 -6.32 -22.28 -19.47
N ASN A 774 -6.10 -20.98 -19.73
CA ASN A 774 -5.40 -20.47 -20.90
C ASN A 774 -3.88 -20.29 -20.67
N ASN A 775 -3.40 -20.55 -19.44
CA ASN A 775 -1.97 -20.45 -19.07
C ASN A 775 -1.10 -21.54 -19.70
N ARG A 776 -1.67 -22.55 -20.35
CA ARG A 776 -0.94 -23.66 -20.95
C ARG A 776 -1.29 -23.86 -22.41
N ALA A 777 -0.27 -24.08 -23.22
CA ALA A 777 -0.43 -24.43 -24.62
C ALA A 777 0.76 -25.29 -25.10
N ASP A 778 0.50 -26.18 -26.06
CA ASP A 778 1.53 -27.00 -26.65
C ASP A 778 2.01 -26.45 -27.99
N MET A 779 3.29 -26.50 -28.22
CA MET A 779 3.90 -26.27 -29.54
C MET A 779 4.67 -27.46 -30.00
N THR A 780 4.66 -27.74 -31.32
CA THR A 780 5.36 -28.85 -31.93
C THR A 780 6.32 -28.34 -32.99
N PHE A 781 7.55 -28.86 -32.98
CA PHE A 781 8.58 -28.56 -33.95
C PHE A 781 9.47 -29.81 -34.20
N THR A 782 10.28 -29.77 -35.26
CA THR A 782 11.17 -30.87 -35.61
C THR A 782 12.62 -30.40 -35.65
N CYS A 783 13.51 -31.18 -34.98
CA CYS A 783 14.97 -31.00 -35.00
C CYS A 783 15.66 -31.90 -36.03
#